data_1c99bc755a776e7cb6453f8b78e63662
#
_entry.id   1c99bc755a776e7cb6453f8b78e63662
#
_cell.length_a   1.000
_cell.length_b   1.000
_cell.length_c   1.000
_cell.angle_alpha   90.00
_cell.angle_beta   90.00
_cell.angle_gamma   90.00
#
_symmetry.space_group_name_H-M   'P 1'
#
loop_
_entity.id
_entity.type
_entity.pdbx_description
1 polymer ?
#
loop_
_entity_poly.entity_id
_entity_poly.type
_entity_poly.pdbx_seq_one_letter_code
_entity_poly.pdbx_strand_id
1 'polypeptide(L)'
;MWISDFLNRNRPKDLEFMAESIPRGRAMVLLGRILNRLVSQWAIPGAGRVAVCSPLVGLIAGLGAVAFLRLLALLVHYVLNGLLHFYLPPTGEGVPHAITSPYPWWLVLLVPTLGGLLSGLIVFTWAPEAEGHGTDALIRAFHRGGGQIRGRVPLIKGIASVITIGTGGSAGQEGPIAQIGAGFGSFLARLLRLTPNERRLLMLAGAAGGVGAIFRAPLGGALFACEVLYMTAAMESAALLPCLASSIVAYSTFALFITPSPIFIVPNMAFRGLAELPMFALLALACAGVGWLYVRIFYGLRDYVFKPIPLPRHIKPALGGLLLGLIALIFPQVMTGGYGWVQWGAIGMPPSLLQPHELPFAPQMGVGMLLSLALLKTVTTGLTISSGGSGGVFGPSVFIGGMLGGAVGQLLHGLFPSWNLNPSAFALVGMGGFFAGVSKTPLTSIMMVSEMAGNYSLLVPLMLVCGLNMGLSRRWTLYEEQVPSPVDSPAHQGDFVIDVLEQLRVSQVMVRTEGLELVPAGTPFVEIVRRVAQSTETLFLVVDRQGALSGVFTLRDIRLALEGTEWAPLVVADDLAHRPVLTVTLADDLHTALKRLTELNVDEIPVVAPDDPGQLVGLLHRRELVAAYTTQIDALRSPDPASVL
;
A
#
# COMPACT_ATOMS: atom_id res chain seq x y z
N MET A 1 15.04 -18.25 23.23
CA MET A 1 14.50 -19.48 22.61
C MET A 1 13.10 -19.26 22.01
N TRP A 2 12.16 -18.64 22.71
CA TRP A 2 10.79 -18.42 22.22
C TRP A 2 10.69 -17.40 21.08
N ILE A 3 11.45 -16.30 21.11
CA ILE A 3 11.46 -15.29 20.01
C ILE A 3 12.16 -15.86 18.75
N SER A 4 13.20 -16.67 18.92
CA SER A 4 13.83 -17.36 17.79
C SER A 4 12.94 -18.48 17.24
N ASP A 5 12.17 -19.16 18.08
CA ASP A 5 11.19 -20.17 17.65
C ASP A 5 9.94 -19.55 17.06
N PHE A 6 9.50 -18.39 17.55
CA PHE A 6 8.41 -17.60 16.94
C PHE A 6 8.79 -17.06 15.56
N LEU A 7 10.03 -16.58 15.44
CA LEU A 7 10.57 -16.13 14.14
C LEU A 7 10.84 -17.31 13.18
N ASN A 8 11.17 -18.50 13.69
CA ASN A 8 11.35 -19.71 12.89
C ASN A 8 10.02 -20.43 12.55
N ARG A 9 9.01 -20.41 13.42
CA ARG A 9 7.69 -21.04 13.17
C ARG A 9 6.83 -20.26 12.18
N ASN A 10 7.04 -18.96 12.06
CA ASN A 10 6.34 -18.10 11.09
C ASN A 10 7.14 -17.85 9.81
N ARG A 11 8.19 -18.61 9.53
CA ARG A 11 8.76 -18.66 8.17
C ARG A 11 7.73 -19.35 7.27
N PRO A 12 7.14 -18.66 6.27
CA PRO A 12 6.32 -19.32 5.28
C PRO A 12 7.20 -20.37 4.59
N LYS A 13 6.76 -21.62 4.57
CA LYS A 13 7.44 -22.71 3.84
C LYS A 13 7.60 -22.45 2.34
N ASP A 14 6.97 -21.37 1.85
CA ASP A 14 7.05 -20.93 0.45
C ASP A 14 8.33 -20.14 0.10
N LEU A 15 9.17 -19.78 1.08
CA LEU A 15 10.38 -18.99 0.82
C LEU A 15 11.56 -19.83 0.26
N GLU A 16 11.60 -21.13 0.50
CA GLU A 16 12.64 -22.01 -0.06
C GLU A 16 12.40 -22.35 -1.54
N PHE A 17 11.15 -22.37 -2.00
CA PHE A 17 10.81 -22.72 -3.39
C PHE A 17 11.07 -21.61 -4.42
N MET A 18 11.33 -20.37 -3.97
CA MET A 18 11.55 -19.21 -4.85
C MET A 18 13.03 -18.91 -5.18
N ALA A 19 13.97 -19.66 -4.64
CA ALA A 19 15.40 -19.40 -4.85
C ALA A 19 15.97 -19.93 -6.19
N GLU A 20 15.25 -20.76 -6.93
CA GLU A 20 15.85 -21.60 -7.98
C GLU A 20 15.55 -21.27 -9.45
N SER A 21 14.93 -20.15 -9.81
CA SER A 21 14.61 -19.94 -11.23
C SER A 21 14.98 -18.58 -11.83
N ILE A 22 16.28 -18.24 -11.83
CA ILE A 22 16.81 -17.25 -12.79
C ILE A 22 18.09 -17.83 -13.38
N PRO A 23 18.25 -17.95 -14.70
CA PRO A 23 19.54 -18.27 -15.29
C PRO A 23 20.50 -17.14 -14.91
N ARG A 24 21.44 -17.44 -14.03
CA ARG A 24 22.49 -16.51 -13.57
C ARG A 24 23.49 -16.30 -14.71
N GLY A 25 23.10 -15.52 -15.72
CA GLY A 25 24.05 -15.10 -16.75
C GLY A 25 25.18 -14.29 -16.10
N ARG A 26 26.43 -14.65 -16.32
CA ARG A 26 27.63 -13.94 -15.80
C ARG A 26 27.58 -12.43 -16.03
N ALA A 27 26.96 -11.99 -17.13
CA ALA A 27 26.74 -10.59 -17.47
C ALA A 27 25.84 -9.83 -16.45
N MET A 28 24.78 -10.46 -15.97
CA MET A 28 23.84 -9.84 -15.01
C MET A 28 24.47 -9.68 -13.62
N VAL A 29 25.30 -10.64 -13.20
CA VAL A 29 26.07 -10.54 -11.95
C VAL A 29 27.14 -9.45 -12.04
N LEU A 30 27.80 -9.32 -13.21
CA LEU A 30 28.80 -8.29 -13.44
C LEU A 30 28.16 -6.89 -13.47
N LEU A 31 27.04 -6.73 -14.18
CA LEU A 31 26.26 -5.49 -14.21
C LEU A 31 25.80 -5.08 -12.80
N GLY A 32 25.29 -6.04 -12.01
CA GLY A 32 24.89 -5.77 -10.63
C GLY A 32 26.06 -5.34 -9.74
N ARG A 33 27.27 -5.90 -9.93
CA ARG A 33 28.48 -5.47 -9.19
C ARG A 33 28.94 -4.08 -9.58
N ILE A 34 28.92 -3.75 -10.87
CA ILE A 34 29.31 -2.41 -11.37
C ILE A 34 28.32 -1.36 -10.85
N LEU A 35 27.01 -1.60 -11.01
CA LEU A 35 25.96 -0.72 -10.52
C LEU A 35 26.04 -0.53 -9.00
N ASN A 36 26.27 -1.60 -8.24
CA ASN A 36 26.38 -1.51 -6.79
C ASN A 36 27.63 -0.69 -6.35
N ARG A 37 28.74 -0.80 -7.05
CA ARG A 37 29.92 0.06 -6.82
C ARG A 37 29.60 1.53 -7.10
N LEU A 38 28.98 1.84 -8.22
CA LEU A 38 28.59 3.21 -8.56
C LEU A 38 27.63 3.78 -7.53
N VAL A 39 26.56 3.03 -7.19
CA VAL A 39 25.57 3.47 -6.20
C VAL A 39 26.19 3.68 -4.81
N SER A 40 27.11 2.80 -4.38
CA SER A 40 27.79 2.95 -3.09
C SER A 40 28.75 4.14 -3.02
N GLN A 41 29.34 4.55 -4.14
CA GLN A 41 30.18 5.75 -4.22
C GLN A 41 29.38 7.07 -4.11
N TRP A 42 28.14 7.06 -4.59
CA TRP A 42 27.23 8.22 -4.57
C TRP A 42 26.24 8.21 -3.41
N ALA A 43 26.28 7.18 -2.55
CA ALA A 43 25.41 7.08 -1.39
C ALA A 43 25.74 8.19 -0.38
N ILE A 44 24.83 9.15 -0.25
CA ILE A 44 24.93 10.21 0.75
C ILE A 44 24.73 9.58 2.14
N PRO A 45 25.60 9.82 3.12
CA PRO A 45 25.39 9.34 4.48
C PRO A 45 24.00 9.78 5.01
N GLY A 46 23.17 8.83 5.44
CA GLY A 46 21.82 9.08 5.93
C GLY A 46 20.68 9.03 4.88
N ALA A 47 20.94 9.27 3.58
CA ALA A 47 19.92 9.18 2.53
C ALA A 47 19.85 7.81 1.84
N GLY A 48 20.81 6.95 2.06
CA GLY A 48 20.83 5.58 1.62
C GLY A 48 20.88 5.37 0.09
N ARG A 49 21.07 4.11 -0.30
CA ARG A 49 21.13 3.68 -1.70
C ARG A 49 19.79 3.85 -2.43
N VAL A 50 18.68 3.88 -1.69
CA VAL A 50 17.33 4.03 -2.24
C VAL A 50 17.15 5.40 -2.92
N ALA A 51 17.62 6.49 -2.29
CA ALA A 51 17.51 7.84 -2.85
C ALA A 51 18.22 7.97 -4.21
N VAL A 52 19.38 7.33 -4.36
CA VAL A 52 20.15 7.33 -5.63
C VAL A 52 19.50 6.44 -6.69
N CYS A 53 18.86 5.34 -6.30
CA CYS A 53 18.22 4.41 -7.23
C CYS A 53 16.84 4.87 -7.69
N SER A 54 16.13 5.69 -6.90
CA SER A 54 14.76 6.10 -7.19
C SER A 54 14.60 6.85 -8.52
N PRO A 55 15.47 7.81 -8.90
CA PRO A 55 15.43 8.42 -10.22
C PRO A 55 15.58 7.42 -11.37
N LEU A 56 16.46 6.43 -11.22
CA LEU A 56 16.64 5.37 -12.23
C LEU A 56 15.39 4.51 -12.39
N VAL A 57 14.75 4.15 -11.27
CA VAL A 57 13.47 3.45 -11.30
C VAL A 57 12.40 4.31 -11.96
N GLY A 58 12.38 5.63 -11.66
CA GLY A 58 11.49 6.59 -12.31
C GLY A 58 11.67 6.64 -13.83
N LEU A 59 12.90 6.69 -14.31
CA LEU A 59 13.20 6.65 -15.75
C LEU A 59 12.60 5.38 -16.40
N ILE A 60 12.85 4.22 -15.81
CA ILE A 60 12.34 2.94 -16.33
C ILE A 60 10.81 2.88 -16.26
N ALA A 61 10.21 3.35 -15.16
CA ALA A 61 8.75 3.39 -14.99
C ALA A 61 8.08 4.34 -15.99
N GLY A 62 8.69 5.49 -16.25
CA GLY A 62 8.23 6.46 -17.26
C GLY A 62 8.28 5.88 -18.68
N LEU A 63 9.38 5.24 -19.07
CA LEU A 63 9.46 4.53 -20.35
C LEU A 63 8.44 3.38 -20.44
N GLY A 64 8.26 2.64 -19.34
CA GLY A 64 7.22 1.60 -19.24
C GLY A 64 5.81 2.15 -19.44
N ALA A 65 5.51 3.32 -18.87
CA ALA A 65 4.23 4.00 -19.06
C ALA A 65 4.02 4.44 -20.52
N VAL A 66 5.05 4.99 -21.17
CA VAL A 66 5.02 5.32 -22.61
C VAL A 66 4.74 4.09 -23.44
N ALA A 67 5.49 3.00 -23.22
CA ALA A 67 5.30 1.75 -23.97
C ALA A 67 3.89 1.18 -23.78
N PHE A 68 3.38 1.16 -22.53
CA PHE A 68 2.03 0.69 -22.23
C PHE A 68 0.96 1.51 -22.96
N LEU A 69 1.03 2.85 -22.89
CA LEU A 69 0.07 3.72 -23.57
C LEU A 69 0.12 3.60 -25.08
N ARG A 70 1.32 3.49 -25.67
CA ARG A 70 1.47 3.30 -27.13
C ARG A 70 0.85 1.96 -27.57
N LEU A 71 1.09 0.88 -26.83
CA LEU A 71 0.49 -0.42 -27.12
C LEU A 71 -1.03 -0.39 -26.96
N LEU A 72 -1.52 0.26 -25.91
CA LEU A 72 -2.96 0.43 -25.69
C LEU A 72 -3.60 1.26 -26.82
N ALA A 73 -2.97 2.38 -27.18
CA ALA A 73 -3.45 3.23 -28.28
C ALA A 73 -3.50 2.48 -29.64
N LEU A 74 -2.46 1.67 -29.93
CA LEU A 74 -2.44 0.82 -31.12
C LEU A 74 -3.61 -0.19 -31.10
N LEU A 75 -3.82 -0.88 -29.98
CA LEU A 75 -4.89 -1.87 -29.90
C LEU A 75 -6.27 -1.20 -30.00
N VAL A 76 -6.49 -0.07 -29.34
CA VAL A 76 -7.72 0.73 -29.47
C VAL A 76 -7.93 1.17 -30.91
N HIS A 77 -6.88 1.65 -31.58
CA HIS A 77 -6.95 2.09 -32.98
C HIS A 77 -7.39 0.95 -33.92
N TYR A 78 -6.77 -0.21 -33.83
CA TYR A 78 -7.12 -1.32 -34.74
C TYR A 78 -8.39 -2.06 -34.34
N VAL A 79 -8.67 -2.24 -33.05
CA VAL A 79 -9.79 -3.05 -32.58
C VAL A 79 -11.05 -2.20 -32.39
N LEU A 80 -11.00 -1.16 -31.53
CA LEU A 80 -12.22 -0.37 -31.29
C LEU A 80 -12.54 0.55 -32.47
N ASN A 81 -11.57 1.31 -32.97
CA ASN A 81 -11.82 2.25 -34.07
C ASN A 81 -11.90 1.52 -35.41
N GLY A 82 -10.97 0.59 -35.70
CA GLY A 82 -10.89 -0.08 -37.01
C GLY A 82 -11.93 -1.18 -37.18
N LEU A 83 -12.11 -2.08 -36.21
CA LEU A 83 -12.99 -3.23 -36.33
C LEU A 83 -14.42 -2.93 -35.85
N LEU A 84 -14.59 -2.26 -34.70
CA LEU A 84 -15.90 -1.92 -34.18
C LEU A 84 -16.45 -0.60 -34.71
N HIS A 85 -15.64 0.25 -35.32
CA HIS A 85 -15.99 1.65 -35.67
C HIS A 85 -16.48 2.46 -34.46
N PHE A 86 -16.00 2.10 -33.28
CA PHE A 86 -16.33 2.75 -32.01
C PHE A 86 -15.20 3.67 -31.57
N TYR A 87 -15.44 4.97 -31.70
CA TYR A 87 -14.48 6.03 -31.35
C TYR A 87 -14.70 6.49 -29.93
N LEU A 88 -13.66 6.36 -29.09
CA LEU A 88 -13.68 6.90 -27.73
C LEU A 88 -13.52 8.43 -27.79
N PRO A 89 -14.32 9.20 -27.03
CA PRO A 89 -14.08 10.62 -26.91
C PRO A 89 -12.66 10.88 -26.38
N PRO A 90 -11.95 11.83 -26.98
CA PRO A 90 -10.59 12.15 -26.54
C PRO A 90 -10.58 12.79 -25.16
N THR A 91 -9.45 12.71 -24.49
CA THR A 91 -9.10 13.50 -23.31
C THR A 91 -8.21 14.67 -23.74
N GLY A 92 -8.26 15.79 -23.01
CA GLY A 92 -7.50 16.97 -23.38
C GLY A 92 -8.07 17.69 -24.60
N GLU A 93 -7.21 18.31 -25.41
CA GLU A 93 -7.59 19.17 -26.56
C GLU A 93 -8.03 18.40 -27.81
N GLY A 94 -8.26 17.10 -27.72
CA GLY A 94 -8.70 16.29 -28.86
C GLY A 94 -10.13 16.61 -29.31
N VAL A 95 -10.35 16.63 -30.63
CA VAL A 95 -11.69 16.78 -31.21
C VAL A 95 -12.40 15.42 -31.25
N PRO A 96 -13.66 15.31 -30.79
CA PRO A 96 -14.38 14.05 -30.89
C PRO A 96 -14.74 13.73 -32.33
N HIS A 97 -14.53 12.48 -32.71
CA HIS A 97 -15.09 11.99 -33.98
C HIS A 97 -16.59 11.69 -33.80
N ALA A 98 -17.40 12.16 -34.75
CA ALA A 98 -18.81 11.81 -34.78
C ALA A 98 -18.96 10.28 -34.92
N ILE A 99 -19.81 9.68 -34.09
CA ILE A 99 -20.22 8.27 -34.28
C ILE A 99 -21.17 8.24 -35.49
N THR A 100 -20.60 8.05 -36.68
CA THR A 100 -21.35 8.22 -37.95
C THR A 100 -21.93 6.94 -38.50
N SER A 101 -21.58 5.76 -37.97
CA SER A 101 -22.13 4.50 -38.50
C SER A 101 -22.54 3.54 -37.37
N PRO A 102 -23.60 2.74 -37.60
CA PRO A 102 -23.98 1.69 -36.67
C PRO A 102 -22.88 0.65 -36.66
N TYR A 103 -22.24 0.49 -35.48
CA TYR A 103 -21.27 -0.58 -35.26
C TYR A 103 -21.97 -1.95 -35.30
N PRO A 104 -21.31 -3.01 -35.83
CA PRO A 104 -21.89 -4.33 -35.86
C PRO A 104 -22.12 -4.86 -34.42
N TRP A 105 -23.40 -5.01 -34.03
CA TRP A 105 -23.80 -5.39 -32.69
C TRP A 105 -23.12 -6.68 -32.20
N TRP A 106 -22.93 -7.66 -33.06
CA TRP A 106 -22.28 -8.93 -32.71
C TRP A 106 -20.80 -8.77 -32.40
N LEU A 107 -20.09 -7.78 -32.97
CA LEU A 107 -18.72 -7.47 -32.64
C LEU A 107 -18.60 -6.84 -31.24
N VAL A 108 -19.60 -6.07 -30.80
CA VAL A 108 -19.64 -5.52 -29.43
C VAL A 108 -19.69 -6.64 -28.38
N LEU A 109 -20.27 -7.79 -28.72
CA LEU A 109 -20.27 -8.99 -27.88
C LEU A 109 -18.96 -9.78 -28.04
N LEU A 110 -18.53 -10.01 -29.27
CA LEU A 110 -17.41 -10.90 -29.58
C LEU A 110 -16.06 -10.34 -29.12
N VAL A 111 -15.81 -9.05 -29.34
CA VAL A 111 -14.49 -8.43 -29.08
C VAL A 111 -14.13 -8.41 -27.61
N PRO A 112 -14.99 -7.95 -26.67
CA PRO A 112 -14.68 -8.05 -25.24
C PRO A 112 -14.60 -9.50 -24.74
N THR A 113 -15.39 -10.41 -25.32
CA THR A 113 -15.35 -11.85 -24.98
C THR A 113 -14.00 -12.46 -25.33
N LEU A 114 -13.52 -12.24 -26.56
CA LEU A 114 -12.21 -12.73 -27.02
C LEU A 114 -11.07 -12.05 -26.26
N GLY A 115 -11.18 -10.75 -26.00
CA GLY A 115 -10.21 -10.01 -25.19
C GLY A 115 -10.10 -10.56 -23.78
N GLY A 116 -11.23 -10.85 -23.13
CA GLY A 116 -11.28 -11.51 -21.83
C GLY A 116 -10.66 -12.90 -21.85
N LEU A 117 -10.96 -13.71 -22.88
CA LEU A 117 -10.37 -15.04 -23.06
C LEU A 117 -8.86 -14.98 -23.21
N LEU A 118 -8.33 -14.12 -24.09
CA LEU A 118 -6.91 -13.98 -24.33
C LEU A 118 -6.18 -13.47 -23.07
N SER A 119 -6.76 -12.46 -22.40
CA SER A 119 -6.22 -11.96 -21.14
C SER A 119 -6.18 -13.06 -20.07
N GLY A 120 -7.26 -13.83 -19.90
CA GLY A 120 -7.34 -14.95 -18.97
C GLY A 120 -6.31 -16.04 -19.27
N LEU A 121 -6.17 -16.44 -20.54
CA LEU A 121 -5.16 -17.42 -20.97
C LEU A 121 -3.74 -16.93 -20.61
N ILE A 122 -3.42 -15.68 -20.92
CA ILE A 122 -2.09 -15.10 -20.65
C ILE A 122 -1.82 -15.04 -19.14
N VAL A 123 -2.74 -14.50 -18.35
CA VAL A 123 -2.58 -14.33 -16.91
C VAL A 123 -2.39 -15.68 -16.21
N PHE A 124 -3.34 -16.58 -16.36
CA PHE A 124 -3.34 -17.82 -15.59
C PHE A 124 -2.31 -18.85 -16.05
N THR A 125 -1.79 -18.74 -17.29
CA THR A 125 -0.70 -19.62 -17.76
C THR A 125 0.67 -19.15 -17.28
N TRP A 126 0.93 -17.82 -17.34
CA TRP A 126 2.30 -17.32 -17.10
C TRP A 126 2.51 -16.58 -15.79
N ALA A 127 1.52 -15.81 -15.32
CA ALA A 127 1.63 -15.04 -14.08
C ALA A 127 0.27 -14.81 -13.41
N PRO A 128 -0.24 -15.76 -12.62
CA PRO A 128 -1.51 -15.60 -11.92
C PRO A 128 -1.58 -14.34 -11.03
N GLU A 129 -0.45 -13.81 -10.58
CA GLU A 129 -0.39 -12.56 -9.80
C GLU A 129 -0.69 -11.31 -10.62
N ALA A 130 -0.80 -11.42 -11.94
CA ALA A 130 -1.27 -10.35 -12.82
C ALA A 130 -2.80 -10.28 -12.92
N GLU A 131 -3.53 -11.20 -12.26
CA GLU A 131 -4.99 -11.17 -12.12
C GLU A 131 -5.46 -9.90 -11.40
N GLY A 132 -6.68 -9.45 -11.74
CA GLY A 132 -7.36 -8.38 -11.01
C GLY A 132 -6.78 -7.00 -11.25
N HIS A 133 -6.96 -6.11 -10.27
CA HIS A 133 -6.61 -4.70 -10.44
C HIS A 133 -5.13 -4.34 -10.19
N GLY A 134 -4.33 -5.24 -9.69
CA GLY A 134 -2.88 -5.06 -9.51
C GLY A 134 -2.47 -4.33 -8.22
N THR A 135 -3.30 -3.45 -7.68
CA THR A 135 -2.99 -2.70 -6.46
C THR A 135 -2.89 -3.61 -5.24
N ASP A 136 -3.80 -4.58 -5.07
CA ASP A 136 -3.71 -5.56 -3.98
C ASP A 136 -2.43 -6.40 -4.06
N ALA A 137 -1.97 -6.74 -5.26
CA ALA A 137 -0.71 -7.45 -5.43
C ALA A 137 0.50 -6.60 -4.97
N LEU A 138 0.46 -5.27 -5.21
CA LEU A 138 1.45 -4.32 -4.69
C LEU A 138 1.41 -4.26 -3.16
N ILE A 139 0.23 -4.08 -2.58
CA ILE A 139 0.02 -3.96 -1.13
C ILE A 139 0.47 -5.24 -0.43
N ARG A 140 0.08 -6.40 -0.93
CA ARG A 140 0.51 -7.71 -0.44
C ARG A 140 2.03 -7.89 -0.52
N ALA A 141 2.67 -7.49 -1.63
CA ALA A 141 4.11 -7.55 -1.80
C ALA A 141 4.85 -6.67 -0.78
N PHE A 142 4.29 -5.51 -0.43
CA PHE A 142 4.82 -4.63 0.61
C PHE A 142 4.72 -5.27 1.99
N HIS A 143 3.51 -5.59 2.44
CA HIS A 143 3.27 -6.05 3.81
C HIS A 143 3.82 -7.45 4.09
N ARG A 144 3.62 -8.39 3.17
CA ARG A 144 3.92 -9.82 3.40
C ARG A 144 5.05 -10.36 2.55
N GLY A 145 5.32 -9.78 1.37
CA GLY A 145 6.30 -10.28 0.42
C GLY A 145 7.70 -9.66 0.54
N GLY A 146 7.97 -8.79 1.54
CA GLY A 146 9.26 -8.10 1.66
C GLY A 146 9.64 -7.31 0.40
N GLY A 147 8.66 -6.78 -0.34
CA GLY A 147 8.84 -6.03 -1.57
C GLY A 147 9.22 -6.89 -2.80
N GLN A 148 9.00 -8.20 -2.77
CA GLN A 148 9.34 -9.08 -3.90
C GLN A 148 8.18 -9.19 -4.90
N ILE A 149 8.47 -8.90 -6.16
CA ILE A 149 7.60 -9.15 -7.31
C ILE A 149 8.40 -9.97 -8.33
N ARG A 150 7.82 -11.07 -8.84
CA ARG A 150 8.48 -11.90 -9.86
C ARG A 150 8.69 -11.10 -11.14
N GLY A 151 9.88 -11.20 -11.76
CA GLY A 151 10.26 -10.35 -12.91
C GLY A 151 9.38 -10.50 -14.15
N ARG A 152 8.64 -11.60 -14.30
CA ARG A 152 7.70 -11.80 -15.41
C ARG A 152 6.36 -11.07 -15.20
N VAL A 153 5.99 -10.76 -13.95
CA VAL A 153 4.68 -10.14 -13.62
C VAL A 153 4.49 -8.79 -14.33
N PRO A 154 5.44 -7.85 -14.34
CA PRO A 154 5.30 -6.58 -15.05
C PRO A 154 4.93 -6.73 -16.53
N LEU A 155 5.60 -7.64 -17.24
CA LEU A 155 5.36 -7.86 -18.66
C LEU A 155 3.99 -8.48 -18.91
N ILE A 156 3.65 -9.54 -18.17
CA ILE A 156 2.36 -10.23 -18.30
C ILE A 156 1.21 -9.29 -17.92
N LYS A 157 1.36 -8.51 -16.85
CA LYS A 157 0.38 -7.48 -16.44
C LYS A 157 0.17 -6.46 -17.55
N GLY A 158 1.25 -5.94 -18.13
CA GLY A 158 1.20 -4.98 -19.22
C GLY A 158 0.42 -5.53 -20.42
N ILE A 159 0.80 -6.68 -20.93
CA ILE A 159 0.17 -7.30 -22.11
C ILE A 159 -1.30 -7.64 -21.83
N ALA A 160 -1.60 -8.32 -20.73
CA ALA A 160 -2.96 -8.73 -20.39
C ALA A 160 -3.89 -7.53 -20.19
N SER A 161 -3.41 -6.45 -19.55
CA SER A 161 -4.21 -5.25 -19.31
C SER A 161 -4.43 -4.45 -20.60
N VAL A 162 -3.43 -4.35 -21.48
CA VAL A 162 -3.59 -3.76 -22.81
C VAL A 162 -4.67 -4.51 -23.59
N ILE A 163 -4.65 -5.84 -23.59
CA ILE A 163 -5.69 -6.66 -24.24
C ILE A 163 -7.06 -6.40 -23.63
N THR A 164 -7.18 -6.50 -22.29
CA THR A 164 -8.46 -6.30 -21.60
C THR A 164 -9.08 -4.93 -21.93
N ILE A 165 -8.30 -3.84 -21.76
CA ILE A 165 -8.80 -2.47 -21.93
C ILE A 165 -9.00 -2.16 -23.41
N GLY A 166 -8.04 -2.55 -24.27
CA GLY A 166 -8.06 -2.25 -25.70
C GLY A 166 -9.11 -3.00 -26.49
N THR A 167 -9.69 -4.08 -25.92
CA THR A 167 -10.85 -4.78 -26.48
C THR A 167 -12.18 -4.34 -25.86
N GLY A 168 -12.18 -3.27 -25.06
CA GLY A 168 -13.41 -2.68 -24.51
C GLY A 168 -13.70 -3.08 -23.05
N GLY A 169 -12.88 -3.88 -22.40
CA GLY A 169 -13.05 -4.23 -20.98
C GLY A 169 -13.13 -2.99 -20.09
N SER A 170 -14.10 -2.96 -19.18
CA SER A 170 -14.32 -1.85 -18.25
C SER A 170 -13.26 -1.83 -17.16
N ALA A 171 -12.11 -1.21 -17.44
CA ALA A 171 -10.96 -1.18 -16.54
C ALA A 171 -10.08 0.04 -16.83
N GLY A 172 -9.34 0.47 -15.80
CA GLY A 172 -8.36 1.55 -15.89
C GLY A 172 -6.94 1.02 -16.15
N GLN A 173 -6.07 1.92 -16.54
CA GLN A 173 -4.67 1.66 -16.89
C GLN A 173 -3.72 1.78 -15.68
N GLU A 174 -4.16 2.32 -14.57
CA GLU A 174 -3.37 2.81 -13.45
C GLU A 174 -2.86 1.67 -12.55
N GLY A 175 -3.75 0.76 -12.16
CA GLY A 175 -3.36 -0.42 -11.39
C GLY A 175 -2.29 -1.26 -12.09
N PRO A 176 -2.47 -1.57 -13.39
CA PRO A 176 -1.42 -2.20 -14.18
C PRO A 176 -0.10 -1.45 -14.16
N ILE A 177 -0.10 -0.15 -14.39
CA ILE A 177 1.12 0.65 -14.43
C ILE A 177 1.80 0.73 -13.05
N ALA A 178 1.03 0.85 -11.97
CA ALA A 178 1.56 0.77 -10.60
C ALA A 178 2.28 -0.57 -10.36
N GLN A 179 1.66 -1.69 -10.75
CA GLN A 179 2.26 -3.02 -10.59
C GLN A 179 3.47 -3.22 -11.52
N ILE A 180 3.47 -2.67 -12.73
CA ILE A 180 4.60 -2.69 -13.65
C ILE A 180 5.78 -1.92 -13.07
N GLY A 181 5.56 -0.67 -12.64
CA GLY A 181 6.59 0.16 -12.03
C GLY A 181 7.16 -0.46 -10.74
N ALA A 182 6.28 -0.95 -9.86
CA ALA A 182 6.66 -1.68 -8.66
C ALA A 182 7.53 -2.91 -8.96
N GLY A 183 7.18 -3.66 -10.00
CA GLY A 183 7.95 -4.81 -10.45
C GLY A 183 9.35 -4.44 -10.92
N PHE A 184 9.52 -3.33 -11.63
CA PHE A 184 10.84 -2.82 -12.01
C PHE A 184 11.64 -2.37 -10.79
N GLY A 185 11.03 -1.64 -9.84
CA GLY A 185 11.69 -1.27 -8.58
C GLY A 185 12.14 -2.49 -7.78
N SER A 186 11.29 -3.50 -7.64
CA SER A 186 11.60 -4.78 -7.00
C SER A 186 12.72 -5.55 -7.73
N PHE A 187 12.72 -5.54 -9.06
CA PHE A 187 13.76 -6.18 -9.88
C PHE A 187 15.12 -5.50 -9.68
N LEU A 188 15.18 -4.17 -9.75
CA LEU A 188 16.41 -3.40 -9.55
C LEU A 188 16.96 -3.62 -8.13
N ALA A 189 16.11 -3.60 -7.11
CA ALA A 189 16.50 -3.86 -5.73
C ALA A 189 17.14 -5.26 -5.55
N ARG A 190 16.61 -6.27 -6.22
CA ARG A 190 17.21 -7.62 -6.21
C ARG A 190 18.54 -7.66 -6.93
N LEU A 191 18.65 -6.98 -8.07
CA LEU A 191 19.90 -6.90 -8.84
C LEU A 191 21.02 -6.26 -8.01
N LEU A 192 20.69 -5.23 -7.23
CA LEU A 192 21.60 -4.50 -6.34
C LEU A 192 21.76 -5.15 -4.96
N ARG A 193 21.07 -6.29 -4.70
CA ARG A 193 21.09 -7.00 -3.40
C ARG A 193 20.75 -6.09 -2.22
N LEU A 194 19.72 -5.25 -2.38
CA LEU A 194 19.23 -4.38 -1.32
C LEU A 194 18.51 -5.17 -0.23
N THR A 195 18.47 -4.61 0.97
CA THR A 195 17.74 -5.19 2.11
C THR A 195 16.23 -5.25 1.82
N PRO A 196 15.45 -6.05 2.55
CA PRO A 196 14.00 -6.10 2.39
C PRO A 196 13.32 -4.73 2.53
N ASN A 197 13.76 -3.89 3.48
CA ASN A 197 13.22 -2.55 3.67
C ASN A 197 13.54 -1.63 2.48
N GLU A 198 14.81 -1.56 2.06
CA GLU A 198 15.21 -0.81 0.87
C GLU A 198 14.45 -1.28 -0.39
N ARG A 199 14.19 -2.58 -0.52
CA ARG A 199 13.44 -3.15 -1.65
C ARG A 199 11.97 -2.74 -1.62
N ARG A 200 11.31 -2.70 -0.45
CA ARG A 200 9.95 -2.17 -0.29
C ARG A 200 9.88 -0.71 -0.74
N LEU A 201 10.79 0.13 -0.26
CA LEU A 201 10.84 1.54 -0.64
C LEU A 201 11.06 1.74 -2.15
N LEU A 202 11.97 0.97 -2.75
CA LEU A 202 12.25 1.08 -4.19
C LEU A 202 11.10 0.53 -5.05
N MET A 203 10.37 -0.48 -4.56
CA MET A 203 9.14 -0.98 -5.16
C MET A 203 8.05 0.09 -5.17
N LEU A 204 7.84 0.80 -4.04
CA LEU A 204 6.89 1.90 -3.95
C LEU A 204 7.30 3.06 -4.87
N ALA A 205 8.59 3.40 -4.91
CA ALA A 205 9.11 4.42 -5.83
C ALA A 205 8.80 4.07 -7.30
N GLY A 206 8.88 2.80 -7.67
CA GLY A 206 8.48 2.33 -9.00
C GLY A 206 6.99 2.48 -9.28
N ALA A 207 6.14 2.13 -8.31
CA ALA A 207 4.69 2.34 -8.40
C ALA A 207 4.34 3.82 -8.56
N ALA A 208 4.95 4.68 -7.73
CA ALA A 208 4.80 6.14 -7.78
C ALA A 208 5.17 6.71 -9.15
N GLY A 209 6.32 6.28 -9.70
CA GLY A 209 6.78 6.68 -11.02
C GLY A 209 5.80 6.29 -12.13
N GLY A 210 5.31 5.06 -12.11
CA GLY A 210 4.33 4.59 -13.09
C GLY A 210 3.03 5.39 -13.04
N VAL A 211 2.46 5.55 -11.85
CA VAL A 211 1.19 6.27 -11.63
C VAL A 211 1.35 7.76 -11.96
N GLY A 212 2.40 8.41 -11.45
CA GLY A 212 2.66 9.83 -11.69
C GLY A 212 2.86 10.16 -13.17
N ALA A 213 3.50 9.28 -13.93
CA ALA A 213 3.67 9.45 -15.38
C ALA A 213 2.34 9.36 -16.12
N ILE A 214 1.55 8.29 -15.89
CA ILE A 214 0.34 8.02 -16.67
C ILE A 214 -0.78 9.03 -16.40
N PHE A 215 -0.88 9.52 -15.17
CA PHE A 215 -1.84 10.56 -14.77
C PHE A 215 -1.36 11.98 -15.02
N ARG A 216 -0.11 12.16 -15.40
CA ARG A 216 0.51 13.48 -15.47
C ARG A 216 0.43 14.23 -14.14
N ALA A 217 0.50 13.47 -13.05
CA ALA A 217 0.28 13.88 -11.68
C ALA A 217 1.43 13.37 -10.79
N PRO A 218 2.62 13.99 -10.86
CA PRO A 218 3.81 13.50 -10.16
C PRO A 218 3.66 13.50 -8.64
N LEU A 219 3.01 14.50 -8.06
CA LEU A 219 2.76 14.56 -6.63
C LEU A 219 1.68 13.56 -6.21
N GLY A 220 0.58 13.49 -6.97
CA GLY A 220 -0.50 12.52 -6.75
C GLY A 220 0.00 11.07 -6.83
N GLY A 221 0.88 10.76 -7.79
CA GLY A 221 1.48 9.43 -7.93
C GLY A 221 2.40 9.06 -6.77
N ALA A 222 3.19 10.01 -6.25
CA ALA A 222 4.04 9.78 -5.08
C ALA A 222 3.21 9.54 -3.81
N LEU A 223 2.19 10.35 -3.57
CA LEU A 223 1.27 10.20 -2.45
C LEU A 223 0.50 8.88 -2.52
N PHE A 224 0.02 8.49 -3.72
CA PHE A 224 -0.67 7.22 -3.92
C PHE A 224 0.14 6.02 -3.42
N ALA A 225 1.39 5.93 -3.82
CA ALA A 225 2.23 4.82 -3.43
C ALA A 225 2.47 4.74 -1.91
N CYS A 226 2.50 5.88 -1.22
CA CYS A 226 2.69 5.95 0.23
C CYS A 226 1.40 5.70 1.01
N GLU A 227 0.25 6.16 0.50
CA GLU A 227 -1.03 6.19 1.22
C GLU A 227 -1.86 4.92 1.01
N VAL A 228 -1.78 4.30 -0.18
CA VAL A 228 -2.62 3.15 -0.58
C VAL A 228 -2.44 1.89 0.25
N LEU A 229 -1.41 1.83 1.08
CA LEU A 229 -1.06 0.66 1.90
C LEU A 229 -2.01 0.47 3.11
N TYR A 230 -2.66 1.53 3.57
CA TYR A 230 -3.39 1.57 4.85
C TYR A 230 -4.86 1.95 4.67
N MET A 231 -5.71 1.46 5.58
CA MET A 231 -7.15 1.80 5.60
C MET A 231 -7.44 3.13 6.30
N THR A 232 -6.52 3.61 7.13
CA THR A 232 -6.60 4.91 7.81
C THR A 232 -5.87 5.98 7.01
N ALA A 233 -5.86 7.23 7.48
CA ALA A 233 -5.08 8.32 6.89
C ALA A 233 -3.55 8.21 7.14
N ALA A 234 -3.07 7.04 7.58
CA ALA A 234 -1.66 6.76 7.73
C ALA A 234 -0.97 6.62 6.36
N MET A 235 0.31 6.96 6.31
CA MET A 235 1.11 6.86 5.10
C MET A 235 2.51 6.31 5.40
N GLU A 236 3.14 5.70 4.41
CA GLU A 236 4.54 5.25 4.47
C GLU A 236 5.49 6.45 4.27
N SER A 237 5.76 7.17 5.35
CA SER A 237 6.54 8.42 5.29
C SER A 237 7.98 8.21 4.81
N ALA A 238 8.61 7.07 5.14
CA ALA A 238 9.96 6.73 4.69
C ALA A 238 10.05 6.59 3.16
N ALA A 239 8.95 6.26 2.48
CA ALA A 239 8.89 6.13 1.04
C ALA A 239 8.65 7.45 0.31
N LEU A 240 8.23 8.52 0.99
CA LEU A 240 7.76 9.75 0.35
C LEU A 240 8.83 10.39 -0.56
N LEU A 241 10.03 10.61 -0.06
CA LEU A 241 11.11 11.21 -0.86
C LEU A 241 11.55 10.33 -2.04
N PRO A 242 11.78 9.01 -1.86
CA PRO A 242 12.01 8.09 -2.98
C PRO A 242 10.90 8.11 -4.02
N CYS A 243 9.64 8.13 -3.59
CA CYS A 243 8.48 8.17 -4.47
C CYS A 243 8.39 9.49 -5.25
N LEU A 244 8.64 10.63 -4.61
CA LEU A 244 8.69 11.94 -5.27
C LEU A 244 9.79 11.98 -6.33
N ALA A 245 11.02 11.57 -5.99
CA ALA A 245 12.13 11.57 -6.92
C ALA A 245 11.85 10.69 -8.15
N SER A 246 11.31 9.49 -7.93
CA SER A 246 10.93 8.57 -9.00
C SER A 246 9.79 9.14 -9.86
N SER A 247 8.76 9.70 -9.24
CA SER A 247 7.57 10.19 -9.93
C SER A 247 7.88 11.42 -10.79
N ILE A 248 8.71 12.34 -10.30
CA ILE A 248 9.15 13.51 -11.08
C ILE A 248 9.94 13.07 -12.32
N VAL A 249 10.92 12.16 -12.15
CA VAL A 249 11.72 11.66 -13.28
C VAL A 249 10.86 10.88 -14.26
N ALA A 250 9.94 10.06 -13.78
CA ALA A 250 9.03 9.29 -14.62
C ALA A 250 8.10 10.20 -15.45
N TYR A 251 7.50 11.21 -14.81
CA TYR A 251 6.68 12.22 -15.49
C TYR A 251 7.50 13.00 -16.52
N SER A 252 8.69 13.47 -16.17
CA SER A 252 9.58 14.21 -17.09
C SER A 252 9.96 13.34 -18.29
N THR A 253 10.28 12.05 -18.06
CA THR A 253 10.58 11.10 -19.12
C THR A 253 9.37 10.89 -20.02
N PHE A 254 8.19 10.71 -19.44
CA PHE A 254 6.92 10.54 -20.15
C PHE A 254 6.59 11.77 -21.01
N ALA A 255 6.81 12.98 -20.49
CA ALA A 255 6.55 14.24 -21.17
C ALA A 255 7.44 14.47 -22.42
N LEU A 256 8.58 13.77 -22.54
CA LEU A 256 9.40 13.80 -23.76
C LEU A 256 8.72 13.11 -24.95
N PHE A 257 7.79 12.16 -24.70
CA PHE A 257 7.17 11.34 -25.73
C PHE A 257 5.67 11.61 -25.93
N ILE A 258 5.03 12.21 -24.93
CA ILE A 258 3.59 12.47 -24.89
C ILE A 258 3.36 13.89 -24.36
N THR A 259 2.54 14.67 -25.04
CA THR A 259 2.27 16.08 -24.72
C THR A 259 1.87 16.24 -23.24
N PRO A 260 2.50 17.16 -22.49
CA PRO A 260 2.26 17.34 -21.05
C PRO A 260 1.04 18.23 -20.75
N SER A 261 -0.09 18.06 -21.50
CA SER A 261 -1.34 18.77 -21.22
C SER A 261 -2.13 18.08 -20.10
N PRO A 262 -2.95 18.79 -19.31
CA PRO A 262 -3.86 18.18 -18.34
C PRO A 262 -4.74 17.10 -18.99
N ILE A 263 -5.16 16.09 -18.23
CA ILE A 263 -6.04 15.02 -18.73
C ILE A 263 -7.45 15.57 -18.97
N PHE A 264 -7.90 16.45 -18.07
CA PHE A 264 -9.19 17.13 -18.18
C PHE A 264 -9.00 18.61 -18.46
N ILE A 265 -9.70 19.12 -19.48
CA ILE A 265 -9.82 20.54 -19.73
C ILE A 265 -11.01 21.05 -18.94
N VAL A 266 -10.72 21.96 -18.03
CA VAL A 266 -11.71 22.46 -17.09
C VAL A 266 -12.05 23.90 -17.47
N PRO A 267 -13.34 24.26 -17.65
CA PRO A 267 -13.75 25.64 -17.77
C PRO A 267 -13.30 26.45 -16.52
N ASN A 268 -13.16 27.77 -16.65
CA ASN A 268 -12.83 28.62 -15.49
C ASN A 268 -13.83 28.38 -14.37
N MET A 269 -13.42 27.65 -13.35
CA MET A 269 -14.21 27.32 -12.16
C MET A 269 -13.52 27.93 -10.96
N ALA A 270 -14.29 28.59 -10.13
CA ALA A 270 -13.81 29.08 -8.84
C ALA A 270 -14.81 28.66 -7.76
N PHE A 271 -14.29 28.22 -6.64
CA PHE A 271 -15.09 28.06 -5.41
C PHE A 271 -15.54 29.45 -4.95
N ARG A 272 -16.85 29.67 -4.85
CA ARG A 272 -17.43 31.00 -4.60
C ARG A 272 -17.53 31.34 -3.12
N GLY A 273 -17.42 30.36 -2.23
CA GLY A 273 -17.42 30.61 -0.79
C GLY A 273 -18.07 29.52 0.06
N LEU A 274 -18.08 29.74 1.36
CA LEU A 274 -18.52 28.77 2.36
C LEU A 274 -19.98 28.31 2.20
N ALA A 275 -20.84 29.14 1.57
CA ALA A 275 -22.23 28.81 1.33
C ALA A 275 -22.43 27.58 0.43
N GLU A 276 -21.48 27.28 -0.48
CA GLU A 276 -21.57 26.11 -1.35
C GLU A 276 -21.22 24.79 -0.64
N LEU A 277 -20.49 24.83 0.50
CA LEU A 277 -19.99 23.63 1.19
C LEU A 277 -21.08 22.64 1.62
N PRO A 278 -22.27 23.05 2.09
CA PRO A 278 -23.35 22.10 2.38
C PRO A 278 -23.78 21.28 1.15
N MET A 279 -23.75 21.85 -0.05
CA MET A 279 -24.09 21.15 -1.28
C MET A 279 -23.01 20.11 -1.65
N PHE A 280 -21.74 20.43 -1.42
CA PHE A 280 -20.66 19.44 -1.55
C PHE A 280 -20.72 18.36 -0.45
N ALA A 281 -21.22 18.66 0.75
CA ALA A 281 -21.45 17.63 1.76
C ALA A 281 -22.52 16.61 1.33
N LEU A 282 -23.58 17.05 0.63
CA LEU A 282 -24.55 16.13 0.00
C LEU A 282 -23.89 15.23 -1.05
N LEU A 283 -22.96 15.78 -1.84
CA LEU A 283 -22.17 14.99 -2.77
C LEU A 283 -21.33 13.92 -2.06
N ALA A 284 -20.75 14.24 -0.90
CA ALA A 284 -20.01 13.26 -0.10
C ALA A 284 -20.89 12.08 0.34
N LEU A 285 -22.11 12.34 0.77
CA LEU A 285 -23.09 11.29 1.11
C LEU A 285 -23.43 10.41 -0.10
N ALA A 286 -23.66 11.03 -1.26
CA ALA A 286 -23.92 10.28 -2.50
C ALA A 286 -22.71 9.42 -2.89
N CYS A 287 -21.47 9.96 -2.81
CA CYS A 287 -20.24 9.22 -3.06
C CYS A 287 -20.06 8.05 -2.10
N ALA A 288 -20.37 8.22 -0.81
CA ALA A 288 -20.31 7.14 0.17
C ALA A 288 -21.30 6.01 -0.13
N GLY A 289 -22.55 6.37 -0.49
CA GLY A 289 -23.60 5.41 -0.83
C GLY A 289 -23.26 4.58 -2.08
N VAL A 290 -22.87 5.25 -3.16
CA VAL A 290 -22.50 4.57 -4.42
C VAL A 290 -21.16 3.82 -4.26
N GLY A 291 -20.23 4.34 -3.46
CA GLY A 291 -18.97 3.67 -3.14
C GLY A 291 -19.18 2.36 -2.38
N TRP A 292 -20.06 2.36 -1.38
CA TRP A 292 -20.48 1.14 -0.68
C TRP A 292 -21.11 0.13 -1.65
N LEU A 293 -22.00 0.58 -2.53
CA LEU A 293 -22.63 -0.26 -3.54
C LEU A 293 -21.58 -0.85 -4.50
N TYR A 294 -20.62 -0.04 -4.94
CA TYR A 294 -19.54 -0.48 -5.83
C TYR A 294 -18.71 -1.62 -5.23
N VAL A 295 -18.26 -1.46 -3.98
CA VAL A 295 -17.48 -2.49 -3.28
C VAL A 295 -18.32 -3.76 -3.10
N ARG A 296 -19.62 -3.63 -2.75
CA ARG A 296 -20.54 -4.77 -2.61
C ARG A 296 -20.77 -5.51 -3.92
N ILE A 297 -20.97 -4.80 -5.02
CA ILE A 297 -21.14 -5.41 -6.35
C ILE A 297 -19.83 -6.08 -6.78
N PHE A 298 -18.70 -5.40 -6.61
CA PHE A 298 -17.38 -5.90 -7.03
C PHE A 298 -17.06 -7.25 -6.38
N TYR A 299 -17.11 -7.32 -5.06
CA TYR A 299 -16.83 -8.56 -4.32
C TYR A 299 -17.97 -9.55 -4.40
N GLY A 300 -19.21 -9.08 -4.48
CA GLY A 300 -20.38 -9.94 -4.69
C GLY A 300 -20.30 -10.70 -6.01
N LEU A 301 -19.93 -10.03 -7.10
CA LEU A 301 -19.69 -10.69 -8.40
C LEU A 301 -18.56 -11.72 -8.31
N ARG A 302 -17.45 -11.39 -7.62
CA ARG A 302 -16.34 -12.31 -7.43
C ARG A 302 -16.77 -13.56 -6.65
N ASP A 303 -17.36 -13.37 -5.47
CA ASP A 303 -17.55 -14.46 -4.50
C ASP A 303 -18.82 -15.28 -4.77
N TYR A 304 -19.92 -14.64 -5.24
CA TYR A 304 -21.20 -15.34 -5.46
C TYR A 304 -21.48 -15.68 -6.92
N VAL A 305 -20.81 -15.05 -7.89
CA VAL A 305 -21.01 -15.33 -9.32
C VAL A 305 -19.83 -16.09 -9.90
N PHE A 306 -18.66 -15.44 -10.01
CA PHE A 306 -17.54 -16.03 -10.74
C PHE A 306 -16.83 -17.15 -9.98
N LYS A 307 -16.70 -17.07 -8.67
CA LYS A 307 -16.01 -18.11 -7.88
C LYS A 307 -16.73 -19.45 -7.89
N PRO A 308 -18.07 -19.52 -7.71
CA PRO A 308 -18.81 -20.78 -7.72
C PRO A 308 -18.96 -21.41 -9.10
N ILE A 309 -18.87 -20.66 -10.20
CA ILE A 309 -19.04 -21.20 -11.56
C ILE A 309 -17.96 -22.27 -11.82
N PRO A 310 -18.34 -23.51 -12.19
CA PRO A 310 -17.41 -24.61 -12.43
C PRO A 310 -16.72 -24.52 -13.81
N LEU A 311 -16.17 -23.35 -14.11
CA LEU A 311 -15.36 -23.09 -15.31
C LEU A 311 -13.88 -22.91 -14.93
N PRO A 312 -12.94 -23.33 -15.81
CA PRO A 312 -11.53 -23.04 -15.65
C PRO A 312 -11.30 -21.53 -15.50
N ARG A 313 -10.36 -21.13 -14.62
CA ARG A 313 -10.03 -19.72 -14.38
C ARG A 313 -9.67 -18.97 -15.66
N HIS A 314 -9.06 -19.65 -16.63
CA HIS A 314 -8.67 -19.08 -17.93
C HIS A 314 -9.87 -18.57 -18.75
N ILE A 315 -11.05 -19.16 -18.58
CA ILE A 315 -12.25 -18.87 -19.42
C ILE A 315 -13.19 -17.86 -18.72
N LYS A 316 -13.14 -17.75 -17.40
CA LYS A 316 -14.03 -16.83 -16.65
C LYS A 316 -13.98 -15.37 -17.14
N PRO A 317 -12.82 -14.80 -17.51
CA PRO A 317 -12.77 -13.44 -18.06
C PRO A 317 -13.50 -13.28 -19.40
N ALA A 318 -13.61 -14.35 -20.20
CA ALA A 318 -14.43 -14.33 -21.41
C ALA A 318 -15.93 -14.16 -21.09
N LEU A 319 -16.42 -14.86 -20.06
CA LEU A 319 -17.81 -14.67 -19.60
C LEU A 319 -18.03 -13.25 -19.08
N GLY A 320 -17.06 -12.69 -18.31
CA GLY A 320 -17.11 -11.29 -17.90
C GLY A 320 -17.19 -10.32 -19.08
N GLY A 321 -16.38 -10.55 -20.12
CA GLY A 321 -16.39 -9.78 -21.37
C GLY A 321 -17.72 -9.88 -22.15
N LEU A 322 -18.31 -11.08 -22.20
CA LEU A 322 -19.62 -11.28 -22.83
C LEU A 322 -20.73 -10.51 -22.12
N LEU A 323 -20.78 -10.60 -20.79
CA LEU A 323 -21.80 -9.89 -19.99
C LEU A 323 -21.61 -8.36 -20.07
N LEU A 324 -20.36 -7.89 -20.10
CA LEU A 324 -20.05 -6.49 -20.37
C LEU A 324 -20.53 -6.09 -21.76
N GLY A 325 -20.26 -6.90 -22.78
CA GLY A 325 -20.69 -6.64 -24.16
C GLY A 325 -22.22 -6.49 -24.28
N LEU A 326 -23.00 -7.32 -23.57
CA LEU A 326 -24.46 -7.21 -23.52
C LEU A 326 -24.92 -5.84 -22.97
N ILE A 327 -24.27 -5.34 -21.94
CA ILE A 327 -24.58 -3.99 -21.39
C ILE A 327 -24.12 -2.91 -22.40
N ALA A 328 -22.97 -3.10 -23.03
CA ALA A 328 -22.40 -2.16 -23.99
C ALA A 328 -23.21 -2.01 -25.28
N LEU A 329 -24.07 -2.97 -25.64
CA LEU A 329 -25.01 -2.81 -26.74
C LEU A 329 -25.95 -1.62 -26.55
N ILE A 330 -26.32 -1.31 -25.31
CA ILE A 330 -27.22 -0.21 -24.96
C ILE A 330 -26.42 1.00 -24.46
N PHE A 331 -25.39 0.76 -23.68
CA PHE A 331 -24.55 1.79 -23.04
C PHE A 331 -23.07 1.59 -23.38
N PRO A 332 -22.61 1.87 -24.60
CA PRO A 332 -21.22 1.65 -25.00
C PRO A 332 -20.23 2.52 -24.19
N GLN A 333 -20.70 3.59 -23.55
CA GLN A 333 -19.89 4.48 -22.69
C GLN A 333 -19.26 3.77 -21.48
N VAL A 334 -19.78 2.61 -21.08
CA VAL A 334 -19.21 1.83 -19.97
C VAL A 334 -17.93 1.06 -20.34
N MET A 335 -17.61 0.96 -21.62
CA MET A 335 -16.38 0.30 -22.09
C MET A 335 -15.14 1.10 -21.69
N THR A 336 -14.01 0.42 -21.58
CA THR A 336 -12.68 0.98 -21.29
C THR A 336 -12.57 1.78 -19.99
N GLY A 337 -11.59 2.69 -19.84
CA GLY A 337 -11.43 3.58 -18.68
C GLY A 337 -12.46 4.69 -18.55
N GLY A 338 -12.94 5.22 -19.69
CA GLY A 338 -14.05 6.16 -19.75
C GLY A 338 -13.73 7.64 -19.53
N TYR A 339 -12.45 8.05 -19.44
CA TYR A 339 -12.06 9.45 -19.17
C TYR A 339 -12.65 10.47 -20.15
N GLY A 340 -12.65 10.18 -21.43
CA GLY A 340 -13.23 11.06 -22.45
C GLY A 340 -14.72 11.27 -22.23
N TRP A 341 -15.46 10.25 -21.80
CA TRP A 341 -16.88 10.38 -21.49
C TRP A 341 -17.13 11.26 -20.25
N VAL A 342 -16.24 11.23 -19.26
CA VAL A 342 -16.31 12.17 -18.11
C VAL A 342 -16.07 13.60 -18.57
N GLN A 343 -15.07 13.82 -19.43
CA GLN A 343 -14.80 15.14 -20.02
C GLN A 343 -16.04 15.69 -20.73
N TRP A 344 -16.63 14.91 -21.63
CA TRP A 344 -17.72 15.36 -22.48
C TRP A 344 -19.09 15.35 -21.80
N GLY A 345 -19.37 14.32 -20.99
CA GLY A 345 -20.70 14.13 -20.40
C GLY A 345 -20.94 14.87 -19.09
N ALA A 346 -19.92 14.96 -18.23
CA ALA A 346 -20.06 15.50 -16.89
C ALA A 346 -19.39 16.87 -16.72
N ILE A 347 -18.16 17.05 -17.24
CA ILE A 347 -17.42 18.31 -17.12
C ILE A 347 -17.86 19.32 -18.19
N GLY A 348 -18.09 18.84 -19.43
CA GLY A 348 -18.34 19.69 -20.59
C GLY A 348 -17.04 20.24 -21.19
N MET A 349 -17.16 20.89 -22.35
CA MET A 349 -16.02 21.52 -23.04
C MET A 349 -16.16 23.05 -23.02
N PRO A 350 -15.03 23.80 -22.91
CA PRO A 350 -15.06 25.24 -23.07
C PRO A 350 -15.58 25.64 -24.47
N PRO A 351 -16.43 26.66 -24.57
CA PRO A 351 -16.96 27.13 -25.86
C PRO A 351 -15.89 27.46 -26.90
N SER A 352 -14.70 27.88 -26.43
CA SER A 352 -13.56 28.23 -27.28
C SER A 352 -12.97 27.05 -28.07
N LEU A 353 -13.22 25.82 -27.64
CA LEU A 353 -12.76 24.59 -28.33
C LEU A 353 -13.86 23.95 -29.16
N LEU A 354 -15.09 24.48 -29.13
CA LEU A 354 -16.22 24.01 -29.90
C LEU A 354 -16.23 24.72 -31.28
N GLN A 355 -15.83 24.02 -32.33
CA GLN A 355 -15.99 24.57 -33.71
C GLN A 355 -17.46 24.54 -34.12
N PRO A 356 -18.03 25.65 -34.65
CA PRO A 356 -19.46 25.78 -34.90
C PRO A 356 -20.06 24.77 -35.89
N HIS A 357 -19.24 24.12 -36.70
CA HIS A 357 -19.67 23.24 -37.78
C HIS A 357 -19.53 21.72 -37.54
N GLU A 358 -18.94 21.31 -36.41
CA GLU A 358 -18.61 19.89 -36.20
C GLU A 358 -19.42 19.18 -35.11
N LEU A 359 -20.41 19.82 -34.49
CA LEU A 359 -21.12 19.26 -33.35
C LEU A 359 -22.61 19.05 -33.52
N PRO A 360 -23.02 17.82 -33.90
CA PRO A 360 -24.35 17.32 -33.50
C PRO A 360 -24.33 16.73 -32.06
N PHE A 361 -23.19 16.79 -31.29
CA PHE A 361 -23.04 15.99 -30.10
C PHE A 361 -22.41 16.74 -28.89
N ALA A 362 -23.02 17.83 -28.45
CA ALA A 362 -22.66 18.43 -27.18
C ALA A 362 -23.85 18.96 -26.36
N PRO A 363 -24.91 18.20 -26.10
CA PRO A 363 -25.64 18.42 -24.86
C PRO A 363 -24.86 17.69 -23.75
N GLN A 364 -24.57 18.39 -22.64
CA GLN A 364 -24.24 17.72 -21.38
C GLN A 364 -25.25 16.60 -21.17
N MET A 365 -24.77 15.40 -20.82
CA MET A 365 -25.67 14.29 -20.53
C MET A 365 -26.62 14.69 -19.40
N GLY A 366 -27.93 14.42 -19.56
CA GLY A 366 -28.90 14.71 -18.51
C GLY A 366 -28.68 13.84 -17.25
N VAL A 367 -29.25 14.28 -16.12
CA VAL A 367 -29.10 13.63 -14.79
C VAL A 367 -29.34 12.13 -14.86
N GLY A 368 -30.42 11.68 -15.54
CA GLY A 368 -30.74 10.25 -15.64
C GLY A 368 -29.66 9.43 -16.35
N MET A 369 -29.08 9.97 -17.43
CA MET A 369 -27.98 9.30 -18.17
C MET A 369 -26.71 9.23 -17.32
N LEU A 370 -26.33 10.32 -16.66
CA LEU A 370 -25.15 10.36 -15.80
C LEU A 370 -25.26 9.36 -14.64
N LEU A 371 -26.41 9.27 -13.97
CA LEU A 371 -26.65 8.30 -12.90
C LEU A 371 -26.63 6.86 -13.42
N SER A 372 -27.26 6.61 -14.56
CA SER A 372 -27.26 5.28 -15.18
C SER A 372 -25.85 4.83 -15.51
N LEU A 373 -25.02 5.70 -16.10
CA LEU A 373 -23.63 5.41 -16.42
C LEU A 373 -22.77 5.19 -15.16
N ALA A 374 -22.97 5.99 -14.11
CA ALA A 374 -22.28 5.79 -12.83
C ALA A 374 -22.58 4.40 -12.25
N LEU A 375 -23.86 4.00 -12.20
CA LEU A 375 -24.28 2.71 -11.66
C LEU A 375 -23.86 1.53 -12.55
N LEU A 376 -24.05 1.63 -13.86
CA LEU A 376 -23.65 0.57 -14.79
C LEU A 376 -22.13 0.37 -14.81
N LYS A 377 -21.34 1.41 -14.62
CA LYS A 377 -19.88 1.31 -14.51
C LYS A 377 -19.45 0.47 -13.32
N THR A 378 -20.17 0.55 -12.18
CA THR A 378 -19.88 -0.32 -11.02
C THR A 378 -20.03 -1.79 -11.37
N VAL A 379 -21.07 -2.14 -12.12
CA VAL A 379 -21.35 -3.52 -12.56
C VAL A 379 -20.34 -3.97 -13.60
N THR A 380 -20.11 -3.18 -14.66
CA THR A 380 -19.24 -3.58 -15.77
C THR A 380 -17.78 -3.70 -15.37
N THR A 381 -17.31 -2.85 -14.44
CA THR A 381 -15.97 -3.00 -13.86
C THR A 381 -15.86 -4.27 -13.02
N GLY A 382 -16.87 -4.55 -12.21
CA GLY A 382 -16.96 -5.82 -11.48
C GLY A 382 -16.96 -7.03 -12.43
N LEU A 383 -17.75 -7.01 -13.52
CA LEU A 383 -17.78 -8.09 -14.52
C LEU A 383 -16.40 -8.31 -15.16
N THR A 384 -15.68 -7.23 -15.49
CA THR A 384 -14.36 -7.32 -16.13
C THR A 384 -13.28 -7.84 -15.16
N ILE A 385 -13.20 -7.26 -13.97
CA ILE A 385 -12.06 -7.51 -13.08
C ILE A 385 -12.33 -8.71 -12.15
N SER A 386 -13.53 -8.83 -11.58
CA SER A 386 -13.88 -9.94 -10.67
C SER A 386 -14.01 -11.30 -11.37
N SER A 387 -14.12 -11.31 -12.71
CA SER A 387 -14.04 -12.55 -13.50
C SER A 387 -12.61 -13.09 -13.64
N GLY A 388 -11.60 -12.34 -13.21
CA GLY A 388 -10.17 -12.66 -13.36
C GLY A 388 -9.48 -11.90 -14.50
N GLY A 389 -10.15 -10.91 -15.10
CA GLY A 389 -9.54 -10.00 -16.09
C GLY A 389 -8.46 -9.12 -15.45
N SER A 390 -7.53 -8.64 -16.26
CA SER A 390 -6.42 -7.79 -15.84
C SER A 390 -6.65 -6.34 -16.20
N GLY A 391 -6.69 -5.42 -15.21
CA GLY A 391 -6.91 -3.99 -15.44
C GLY A 391 -7.08 -3.24 -14.12
N GLY A 392 -7.02 -1.90 -14.11
CA GLY A 392 -7.16 -1.08 -12.91
C GLY A 392 -8.60 -0.75 -12.55
N VAL A 393 -8.83 -0.36 -11.31
CA VAL A 393 -10.14 0.10 -10.80
C VAL A 393 -10.18 1.61 -10.52
N PHE A 394 -9.04 2.31 -10.62
CA PHE A 394 -8.96 3.75 -10.41
C PHE A 394 -9.73 4.51 -11.48
N GLY A 395 -9.42 4.31 -12.77
CA GLY A 395 -10.12 4.98 -13.87
C GLY A 395 -11.64 4.82 -13.80
N PRO A 396 -12.16 3.57 -13.65
CA PRO A 396 -13.56 3.37 -13.34
C PRO A 396 -14.08 4.14 -12.12
N SER A 397 -13.31 4.25 -11.05
CA SER A 397 -13.72 5.02 -9.86
C SER A 397 -13.82 6.52 -10.15
N VAL A 398 -12.85 7.07 -10.89
CA VAL A 398 -12.91 8.47 -11.37
C VAL A 398 -14.12 8.69 -12.28
N PHE A 399 -14.41 7.74 -13.17
CA PHE A 399 -15.60 7.80 -14.02
C PHE A 399 -16.88 7.81 -13.19
N ILE A 400 -17.05 6.87 -12.26
CA ILE A 400 -18.23 6.78 -11.40
C ILE A 400 -18.40 8.08 -10.60
N GLY A 401 -17.32 8.57 -9.98
CA GLY A 401 -17.33 9.81 -9.19
C GLY A 401 -17.65 11.04 -10.02
N GLY A 402 -17.08 11.15 -11.23
CA GLY A 402 -17.34 12.25 -12.16
C GLY A 402 -18.79 12.28 -12.67
N MET A 403 -19.32 11.13 -13.09
CA MET A 403 -20.70 11.01 -13.55
C MET A 403 -21.69 11.28 -12.40
N LEU A 404 -21.46 10.71 -11.23
CA LEU A 404 -22.27 10.95 -10.04
C LEU A 404 -22.24 12.42 -9.61
N GLY A 405 -21.03 13.01 -9.57
CA GLY A 405 -20.85 14.42 -9.23
C GLY A 405 -21.56 15.35 -10.21
N GLY A 406 -21.42 15.10 -11.52
CA GLY A 406 -22.15 15.84 -12.57
C GLY A 406 -23.66 15.73 -12.42
N ALA A 407 -24.18 14.54 -12.13
CA ALA A 407 -25.61 14.32 -11.89
C ALA A 407 -26.12 15.09 -10.65
N VAL A 408 -25.41 14.98 -9.53
CA VAL A 408 -25.76 15.71 -8.29
C VAL A 408 -25.68 17.22 -8.53
N GLY A 409 -24.64 17.69 -9.23
CA GLY A 409 -24.48 19.12 -9.57
C GLY A 409 -25.60 19.64 -10.43
N GLN A 410 -26.02 18.92 -11.49
CA GLN A 410 -27.16 19.29 -12.34
C GLN A 410 -28.48 19.28 -11.55
N LEU A 411 -28.70 18.27 -10.71
CA LEU A 411 -29.90 18.18 -9.88
C LEU A 411 -30.00 19.37 -8.91
N LEU A 412 -28.92 19.68 -8.20
CA LEU A 412 -28.87 20.79 -7.24
C LEU A 412 -28.98 22.15 -7.96
N HIS A 413 -28.35 22.30 -9.14
CA HIS A 413 -28.51 23.51 -9.96
C HIS A 413 -29.98 23.73 -10.37
N GLY A 414 -30.69 22.66 -10.76
CA GLY A 414 -32.09 22.70 -11.11
C GLY A 414 -33.03 22.99 -9.91
N LEU A 415 -32.72 22.43 -8.74
CA LEU A 415 -33.51 22.67 -7.51
C LEU A 415 -33.26 24.04 -6.91
N PHE A 416 -32.06 24.59 -7.03
CA PHE A 416 -31.64 25.86 -6.44
C PHE A 416 -31.02 26.80 -7.49
N PRO A 417 -31.79 27.29 -8.49
CA PRO A 417 -31.25 28.10 -9.58
C PRO A 417 -30.60 29.41 -9.09
N SER A 418 -31.12 29.98 -8.00
CA SER A 418 -30.59 31.21 -7.39
C SER A 418 -29.15 31.09 -6.87
N TRP A 419 -28.69 29.88 -6.60
CA TRP A 419 -27.33 29.61 -6.12
C TRP A 419 -26.33 29.51 -7.24
N ASN A 420 -26.79 29.39 -8.51
CA ASN A 420 -25.96 29.32 -9.71
C ASN A 420 -24.78 28.33 -9.56
N LEU A 421 -25.09 27.14 -9.02
CA LEU A 421 -24.10 26.08 -8.80
C LEU A 421 -23.52 25.61 -10.15
N ASN A 422 -22.24 25.26 -10.16
CA ASN A 422 -21.57 24.77 -11.37
C ASN A 422 -21.51 23.23 -11.39
N PRO A 423 -22.29 22.52 -12.22
CA PRO A 423 -22.30 21.05 -12.28
C PRO A 423 -20.93 20.44 -12.59
N SER A 424 -20.10 21.12 -13.39
CA SER A 424 -18.78 20.63 -13.73
C SER A 424 -17.83 20.64 -12.53
N ALA A 425 -17.99 21.60 -11.60
CA ALA A 425 -17.25 21.61 -10.33
C ALA A 425 -17.63 20.41 -9.46
N PHE A 426 -18.93 20.05 -9.43
CA PHE A 426 -19.40 18.85 -8.74
C PHE A 426 -18.85 17.58 -9.37
N ALA A 427 -18.71 17.51 -10.71
CA ALA A 427 -18.11 16.38 -11.38
C ALA A 427 -16.64 16.19 -10.96
N LEU A 428 -15.83 17.24 -10.97
CA LEU A 428 -14.42 17.19 -10.54
C LEU A 428 -14.28 16.80 -9.06
N VAL A 429 -15.06 17.43 -8.19
CA VAL A 429 -15.03 17.12 -6.75
C VAL A 429 -15.54 15.71 -6.49
N GLY A 430 -16.52 15.25 -7.26
CA GLY A 430 -17.03 13.88 -7.21
C GLY A 430 -15.99 12.83 -7.59
N MET A 431 -15.13 13.10 -8.59
CA MET A 431 -14.03 12.19 -8.95
C MET A 431 -13.11 11.93 -7.75
N GLY A 432 -12.62 13.00 -7.12
CA GLY A 432 -11.73 12.86 -5.95
C GLY A 432 -12.44 12.30 -4.73
N GLY A 433 -13.64 12.81 -4.42
CA GLY A 433 -14.41 12.39 -3.26
C GLY A 433 -14.80 10.91 -3.31
N PHE A 434 -15.24 10.42 -4.47
CA PHE A 434 -15.57 9.00 -4.65
C PHE A 434 -14.33 8.12 -4.48
N PHE A 435 -13.24 8.46 -5.17
CA PHE A 435 -12.01 7.67 -5.10
C PHE A 435 -11.43 7.64 -3.68
N ALA A 436 -11.40 8.77 -2.97
CA ALA A 436 -10.92 8.83 -1.57
C ALA A 436 -11.64 7.82 -0.66
N GLY A 437 -12.95 7.70 -0.79
CA GLY A 437 -13.75 6.77 0.02
C GLY A 437 -13.49 5.30 -0.30
N VAL A 438 -13.38 4.94 -1.59
CA VAL A 438 -13.21 3.53 -2.01
C VAL A 438 -11.77 3.04 -1.88
N SER A 439 -10.78 3.91 -2.05
CA SER A 439 -9.35 3.57 -2.03
C SER A 439 -8.65 3.81 -0.69
N LYS A 440 -9.24 4.61 0.20
CA LYS A 440 -8.66 5.09 1.46
C LYS A 440 -7.43 6.00 1.28
N THR A 441 -7.41 6.77 0.20
CA THR A 441 -6.30 7.65 -0.16
C THR A 441 -6.76 9.10 -0.34
N PRO A 442 -7.15 9.82 0.73
CA PRO A 442 -7.71 11.16 0.63
C PRO A 442 -6.73 12.20 0.09
N LEU A 443 -5.47 12.23 0.57
CA LEU A 443 -4.47 13.18 0.11
C LEU A 443 -4.14 12.95 -1.37
N THR A 444 -3.96 11.70 -1.74
CA THR A 444 -3.78 11.29 -3.14
C THR A 444 -4.92 11.78 -4.02
N SER A 445 -6.18 11.56 -3.59
CA SER A 445 -7.37 11.90 -4.38
C SER A 445 -7.47 13.40 -4.64
N ILE A 446 -7.21 14.21 -3.60
CA ILE A 446 -7.20 15.68 -3.70
C ILE A 446 -6.15 16.15 -4.70
N MET A 447 -4.90 15.70 -4.53
CA MET A 447 -3.79 16.15 -5.36
C MET A 447 -3.89 15.61 -6.78
N MET A 448 -4.23 14.34 -6.95
CA MET A 448 -4.30 13.71 -8.27
C MET A 448 -5.37 14.34 -9.15
N VAL A 449 -6.57 14.59 -8.62
CA VAL A 449 -7.64 15.25 -9.40
C VAL A 449 -7.26 16.69 -9.73
N SER A 450 -6.63 17.41 -8.80
CA SER A 450 -6.15 18.78 -9.03
C SER A 450 -5.07 18.82 -10.13
N GLU A 451 -4.11 17.92 -10.11
CA GLU A 451 -3.06 17.80 -11.14
C GLU A 451 -3.63 17.35 -12.50
N MET A 452 -4.55 16.35 -12.52
CA MET A 452 -5.21 15.87 -13.74
C MET A 452 -6.04 16.96 -14.42
N ALA A 453 -6.63 17.87 -13.64
CA ALA A 453 -7.41 19.01 -14.12
C ALA A 453 -6.56 20.27 -14.35
N GLY A 454 -5.31 20.30 -13.88
CA GLY A 454 -4.47 21.50 -13.90
C GLY A 454 -5.09 22.68 -13.13
N ASN A 455 -5.94 22.42 -12.15
CA ASN A 455 -6.73 23.44 -11.46
C ASN A 455 -6.84 23.13 -9.95
N TYR A 456 -6.38 24.08 -9.13
CA TYR A 456 -6.41 24.00 -7.67
C TYR A 456 -7.54 24.82 -7.01
N SER A 457 -8.37 25.49 -7.80
CA SER A 457 -9.43 26.36 -7.27
C SER A 457 -10.53 25.64 -6.49
N LEU A 458 -10.67 24.33 -6.71
CA LEU A 458 -11.62 23.45 -6.03
C LEU A 458 -11.02 22.67 -4.85
N LEU A 459 -9.83 23.07 -4.36
CA LEU A 459 -9.12 22.35 -3.29
C LEU A 459 -9.98 22.24 -2.02
N VAL A 460 -10.64 23.33 -1.62
CA VAL A 460 -11.46 23.36 -0.40
C VAL A 460 -12.65 22.38 -0.47
N PRO A 461 -13.52 22.41 -1.50
CA PRO A 461 -14.58 21.41 -1.61
C PRO A 461 -14.06 19.99 -1.82
N LEU A 462 -12.92 19.78 -2.51
CA LEU A 462 -12.25 18.47 -2.59
C LEU A 462 -11.85 17.96 -1.20
N MET A 463 -11.20 18.79 -0.38
CA MET A 463 -10.82 18.42 1.00
C MET A 463 -12.04 18.03 1.83
N LEU A 464 -13.13 18.80 1.75
CA LEU A 464 -14.36 18.49 2.46
C LEU A 464 -14.95 17.15 2.04
N VAL A 465 -15.13 16.93 0.74
CA VAL A 465 -15.80 15.72 0.23
C VAL A 465 -14.92 14.48 0.46
N CYS A 466 -13.62 14.57 0.23
CA CYS A 466 -12.68 13.47 0.50
C CYS A 466 -12.64 13.12 2.00
N GLY A 467 -12.56 14.12 2.89
CA GLY A 467 -12.54 13.92 4.33
C GLY A 467 -13.84 13.31 4.87
N LEU A 468 -15.00 13.86 4.46
CA LEU A 468 -16.30 13.32 4.85
C LEU A 468 -16.48 11.89 4.33
N ASN A 469 -16.17 11.64 3.07
CA ASN A 469 -16.33 10.30 2.50
C ASN A 469 -15.37 9.29 3.14
N MET A 470 -14.14 9.67 3.46
CA MET A 470 -13.21 8.83 4.23
C MET A 470 -13.81 8.45 5.60
N GLY A 471 -14.43 9.40 6.30
CA GLY A 471 -15.13 9.18 7.57
C GLY A 471 -16.32 8.21 7.44
N LEU A 472 -17.16 8.41 6.41
CA LEU A 472 -18.35 7.59 6.16
C LEU A 472 -18.01 6.16 5.70
N SER A 473 -16.87 5.99 5.04
CA SER A 473 -16.47 4.71 4.42
C SER A 473 -15.53 3.86 5.28
N ARG A 474 -15.36 4.16 6.59
CA ARG A 474 -14.36 3.50 7.48
C ARG A 474 -14.38 1.96 7.47
N ARG A 475 -15.56 1.34 7.23
CA ARG A 475 -15.78 -0.11 7.39
C ARG A 475 -15.60 -0.92 6.10
N TRP A 476 -15.30 -0.31 4.99
CA TRP A 476 -15.19 -1.00 3.70
C TRP A 476 -14.17 -0.31 2.79
N THR A 477 -13.49 -1.08 1.98
CA THR A 477 -12.48 -0.62 1.01
C THR A 477 -12.55 -1.46 -0.24
N LEU A 478 -12.03 -0.92 -1.34
CA LEU A 478 -11.88 -1.64 -2.60
C LEU A 478 -10.58 -2.48 -2.63
N TYR A 479 -9.68 -2.28 -1.68
CA TYR A 479 -8.38 -2.96 -1.59
C TYR A 479 -8.32 -3.86 -0.36
N GLU A 480 -8.56 -5.17 -0.55
CA GLU A 480 -8.63 -6.16 0.54
C GLU A 480 -7.30 -6.37 1.28
N GLU A 481 -6.17 -6.10 0.61
CA GLU A 481 -4.85 -6.31 1.20
C GLU A 481 -4.34 -5.13 2.03
N GLN A 482 -5.12 -4.02 2.10
CA GLN A 482 -4.81 -2.92 3.01
C GLN A 482 -4.87 -3.40 4.46
N VAL A 483 -3.91 -2.94 5.26
CA VAL A 483 -3.94 -3.14 6.73
C VAL A 483 -4.48 -1.89 7.41
N PRO A 484 -5.07 -2.00 8.62
CA PRO A 484 -5.65 -0.84 9.31
C PRO A 484 -4.64 0.30 9.51
N SER A 485 -3.43 -0.02 9.99
CA SER A 485 -2.41 0.98 10.30
C SER A 485 -0.99 0.41 10.14
N PRO A 486 0.07 1.24 10.18
CA PRO A 486 1.46 0.77 10.17
C PRO A 486 1.78 -0.24 11.28
N VAL A 487 1.18 -0.09 12.46
CA VAL A 487 1.36 -1.01 13.61
C VAL A 487 0.85 -2.43 13.29
N ASP A 488 -0.19 -2.53 12.45
CA ASP A 488 -0.76 -3.82 12.04
C ASP A 488 0.02 -4.47 10.88
N SER A 489 0.99 -3.73 10.32
CA SER A 489 1.75 -4.19 9.17
C SER A 489 2.84 -5.19 9.55
N PRO A 490 2.84 -6.41 8.97
CA PRO A 490 3.95 -7.34 9.13
C PRO A 490 5.30 -6.77 8.65
N ALA A 491 5.28 -5.72 7.82
CA ALA A 491 6.48 -5.06 7.34
C ALA A 491 7.23 -4.29 8.43
N HIS A 492 6.52 -3.82 9.46
CA HIS A 492 7.03 -2.95 10.53
C HIS A 492 7.10 -3.64 11.91
N GLN A 493 6.78 -4.93 12.00
CA GLN A 493 6.79 -5.64 13.29
C GLN A 493 8.13 -5.53 14.03
N GLY A 494 9.27 -5.46 13.31
CA GLY A 494 10.60 -5.26 13.91
C GLY A 494 10.83 -3.83 14.41
N ASP A 495 10.35 -2.85 13.67
CA ASP A 495 10.57 -1.43 13.95
C ASP A 495 9.79 -1.01 15.19
N PHE A 496 8.53 -1.41 15.31
CA PHE A 496 7.70 -1.11 16.48
C PHE A 496 8.15 -1.80 17.76
N VAL A 497 8.81 -2.97 17.68
CA VAL A 497 9.38 -3.61 18.87
C VAL A 497 10.45 -2.72 19.48
N ILE A 498 11.32 -2.14 18.68
CA ILE A 498 12.39 -1.24 19.14
C ILE A 498 11.78 0.04 19.70
N ASP A 499 10.94 0.74 18.94
CA ASP A 499 10.34 2.02 19.34
C ASP A 499 9.53 1.91 20.63
N VAL A 500 8.72 0.86 20.80
CA VAL A 500 7.92 0.65 22.01
C VAL A 500 8.81 0.37 23.21
N LEU A 501 9.84 -0.46 23.05
CA LEU A 501 10.76 -0.79 24.15
C LEU A 501 11.66 0.39 24.52
N GLU A 502 11.99 1.29 23.60
CA GLU A 502 12.72 2.53 23.89
C GLU A 502 11.88 3.55 24.68
N GLN A 503 10.55 3.53 24.53
CA GLN A 503 9.64 4.40 25.28
C GLN A 503 9.38 3.93 26.71
N LEU A 504 9.56 2.63 26.99
CA LEU A 504 9.33 2.04 28.30
C LEU A 504 10.63 2.02 29.12
N ARG A 505 10.55 2.39 30.41
CA ARG A 505 11.68 2.39 31.36
C ARG A 505 11.71 1.14 32.21
N VAL A 506 12.91 0.70 32.58
CA VAL A 506 13.14 -0.42 33.48
C VAL A 506 12.39 -0.20 34.80
N SER A 507 12.35 1.04 35.31
CA SER A 507 11.63 1.41 36.56
C SER A 507 10.14 1.10 36.57
N GLN A 508 9.50 0.96 35.37
CA GLN A 508 8.07 0.69 35.24
C GLN A 508 7.73 -0.81 35.30
N VAL A 509 8.73 -1.67 35.12
CA VAL A 509 8.49 -3.09 34.82
C VAL A 509 9.26 -4.03 35.74
N MET A 510 10.34 -3.57 36.37
CA MET A 510 11.17 -4.40 37.22
C MET A 510 10.45 -4.92 38.48
N VAL A 511 10.87 -6.05 38.96
CA VAL A 511 10.50 -6.57 40.29
C VAL A 511 11.43 -5.95 41.35
N ARG A 512 10.85 -5.36 42.38
CA ARG A 512 11.63 -4.72 43.49
C ARG A 512 12.34 -5.77 44.33
N THR A 513 13.39 -5.34 45.07
CA THR A 513 14.24 -6.18 45.91
C THR A 513 13.51 -6.90 47.06
N GLU A 514 12.32 -6.43 47.46
CA GLU A 514 11.49 -7.08 48.48
C GLU A 514 11.04 -8.46 48.01
N GLY A 515 11.73 -9.53 48.47
CA GLY A 515 11.46 -10.92 48.12
C GLY A 515 12.51 -11.60 47.22
N LEU A 516 13.55 -10.88 46.78
CA LEU A 516 14.69 -11.49 46.10
C LEU A 516 15.60 -12.25 47.05
N GLU A 517 16.04 -13.42 46.63
CA GLU A 517 16.96 -14.23 47.40
C GLU A 517 18.41 -13.74 47.15
N LEU A 518 18.95 -13.04 48.15
CA LEU A 518 20.33 -12.56 48.14
C LEU A 518 21.22 -13.59 48.82
N VAL A 519 22.34 -13.94 48.19
CA VAL A 519 23.30 -14.91 48.69
C VAL A 519 24.55 -14.17 49.20
N PRO A 520 24.83 -14.16 50.49
CA PRO A 520 26.09 -13.59 50.99
C PRO A 520 27.33 -14.27 50.39
N ALA A 521 28.35 -13.50 50.04
CA ALA A 521 29.58 -13.97 49.38
C ALA A 521 30.27 -15.16 50.09
N GLY A 522 30.18 -15.22 51.42
CA GLY A 522 30.77 -16.31 52.21
C GLY A 522 29.85 -17.54 52.39
N THR A 523 28.71 -17.63 51.74
CA THR A 523 27.78 -18.77 51.90
C THR A 523 28.40 -20.07 51.37
N PRO A 524 28.49 -21.14 52.21
CA PRO A 524 29.08 -22.42 51.80
C PRO A 524 28.24 -23.10 50.70
N PHE A 525 28.88 -23.87 49.84
CA PHE A 525 28.27 -24.52 48.69
C PHE A 525 27.07 -25.42 49.06
N VAL A 526 27.14 -26.16 50.15
CA VAL A 526 26.05 -27.01 50.64
C VAL A 526 24.79 -26.19 50.95
N GLU A 527 24.94 -25.01 51.50
CA GLU A 527 23.83 -24.10 51.80
C GLU A 527 23.28 -23.47 50.51
N ILE A 528 24.18 -23.15 49.56
CA ILE A 528 23.78 -22.65 48.23
C ILE A 528 22.88 -23.66 47.53
N VAL A 529 23.29 -24.95 47.47
CA VAL A 529 22.52 -26.03 46.84
C VAL A 529 21.14 -26.17 47.50
N ARG A 530 21.05 -26.05 48.84
CA ARG A 530 19.78 -26.11 49.57
C ARG A 530 18.85 -24.94 49.20
N ARG A 531 19.34 -23.72 49.12
CA ARG A 531 18.58 -22.53 48.74
C ARG A 531 18.10 -22.62 47.30
N VAL A 532 18.99 -22.94 46.39
CA VAL A 532 18.66 -23.12 44.97
C VAL A 532 17.62 -24.21 44.73
N ALA A 533 17.66 -25.31 45.52
CA ALA A 533 16.65 -26.36 45.41
C ALA A 533 15.24 -25.92 45.85
N GLN A 534 15.12 -24.84 46.59
CA GLN A 534 13.86 -24.26 47.06
C GLN A 534 13.43 -23.02 46.27
N SER A 535 14.33 -22.45 45.45
CA SER A 535 14.09 -21.25 44.63
C SER A 535 13.55 -21.59 43.24
N THR A 536 12.77 -20.68 42.68
CA THR A 536 12.31 -20.72 41.27
C THR A 536 13.19 -19.89 40.36
N GLU A 537 14.13 -19.15 40.92
CA GLU A 537 15.02 -18.23 40.18
C GLU A 537 16.13 -19.01 39.44
N THR A 538 16.59 -18.46 38.34
CA THR A 538 17.66 -19.05 37.52
C THR A 538 18.98 -18.32 37.68
N LEU A 539 18.93 -17.08 38.16
CA LEU A 539 20.06 -16.20 38.46
C LEU A 539 20.09 -15.88 39.95
N PHE A 540 21.24 -16.06 40.60
CA PHE A 540 21.44 -15.82 42.04
C PHE A 540 22.40 -14.65 42.22
N LEU A 541 21.98 -13.69 43.05
CA LEU A 541 22.68 -12.44 43.29
C LEU A 541 23.59 -12.60 44.51
N VAL A 542 24.90 -12.39 44.32
CA VAL A 542 25.88 -12.45 45.41
C VAL A 542 26.13 -11.06 45.95
N VAL A 543 26.00 -10.92 47.27
CA VAL A 543 26.22 -9.64 47.96
C VAL A 543 27.41 -9.74 48.94
N ASP A 544 28.12 -8.63 49.07
CA ASP A 544 29.22 -8.50 50.03
C ASP A 544 28.72 -8.29 51.47
N ARG A 545 29.65 -8.07 52.41
CA ARG A 545 29.32 -7.84 53.84
C ARG A 545 28.56 -6.52 54.08
N GLN A 546 28.59 -5.61 53.15
CA GLN A 546 27.88 -4.32 53.18
C GLN A 546 26.53 -4.38 52.51
N GLY A 547 26.18 -5.52 51.88
CA GLY A 547 24.95 -5.72 51.13
C GLY A 547 25.02 -5.21 49.67
N ALA A 548 26.20 -4.82 49.19
CA ALA A 548 26.39 -4.39 47.81
C ALA A 548 26.52 -5.60 46.88
N LEU A 549 25.99 -5.47 45.64
CA LEU A 549 26.06 -6.51 44.60
C LEU A 549 27.53 -6.75 44.21
N SER A 550 28.05 -7.95 44.51
CA SER A 550 29.43 -8.32 44.23
C SER A 550 29.61 -9.27 43.07
N GLY A 551 28.59 -10.04 42.72
CA GLY A 551 28.64 -11.00 41.62
C GLY A 551 27.29 -11.66 41.36
N VAL A 552 27.22 -12.51 40.33
CA VAL A 552 26.05 -13.34 40.02
C VAL A 552 26.51 -14.75 39.63
N PHE A 553 25.71 -15.76 39.94
CA PHE A 553 25.89 -17.12 39.46
C PHE A 553 24.56 -17.73 38.99
N THR A 554 24.62 -18.75 38.16
CA THR A 554 23.48 -19.42 37.56
C THR A 554 23.39 -20.89 37.99
N LEU A 555 22.27 -21.54 37.70
CA LEU A 555 22.12 -23.01 37.86
C LEU A 555 23.21 -23.80 37.12
N ARG A 556 23.75 -23.25 36.03
CA ARG A 556 24.83 -23.87 35.26
C ARG A 556 26.13 -23.92 36.08
N ASP A 557 26.43 -22.87 36.79
CA ASP A 557 27.66 -22.76 37.61
C ASP A 557 27.62 -23.75 38.76
N ILE A 558 26.47 -23.94 39.37
CA ILE A 558 26.26 -24.95 40.43
C ILE A 558 26.46 -26.36 39.86
N ARG A 559 25.92 -26.67 38.66
CA ARG A 559 26.12 -27.97 38.03
C ARG A 559 27.59 -28.26 37.74
N LEU A 560 28.33 -27.26 37.26
CA LEU A 560 29.76 -27.39 37.03
C LEU A 560 30.54 -27.63 38.34
N ALA A 561 30.18 -26.94 39.46
CA ALA A 561 30.78 -27.15 40.75
C ALA A 561 30.48 -28.54 41.36
N LEU A 562 29.28 -29.09 41.07
CA LEU A 562 28.91 -30.47 41.50
C LEU A 562 29.69 -31.55 40.76
N GLU A 563 30.20 -31.32 39.56
CA GLU A 563 31.07 -32.27 38.83
C GLU A 563 32.44 -32.39 39.46
N GLY A 564 32.91 -31.38 40.21
CA GLY A 564 34.18 -31.35 40.92
C GLY A 564 34.08 -31.81 42.41
N THR A 565 33.70 -33.05 42.63
CA THR A 565 33.26 -33.62 43.92
C THR A 565 34.26 -33.47 45.10
N GLU A 566 35.54 -33.36 44.84
CA GLU A 566 36.56 -33.27 45.91
C GLU A 566 36.66 -31.86 46.56
N TRP A 567 36.36 -30.81 45.80
CA TRP A 567 36.52 -29.41 46.25
C TRP A 567 35.20 -28.74 46.64
N ALA A 568 34.07 -29.36 46.36
CA ALA A 568 32.74 -28.81 46.62
C ALA A 568 32.52 -28.30 48.07
N PRO A 569 33.02 -28.95 49.14
CA PRO A 569 32.84 -28.45 50.49
C PRO A 569 33.62 -27.16 50.80
N LEU A 570 34.61 -26.80 50.00
CA LEU A 570 35.46 -25.61 50.20
C LEU A 570 34.97 -24.40 49.40
N VAL A 571 34.08 -24.61 48.43
CA VAL A 571 33.55 -23.57 47.54
C VAL A 571 32.53 -22.68 48.29
N VAL A 572 32.68 -21.38 48.15
CA VAL A 572 31.71 -20.39 48.66
C VAL A 572 31.05 -19.64 47.51
N ALA A 573 29.99 -18.90 47.77
CA ALA A 573 29.24 -18.16 46.77
C ALA A 573 30.13 -17.21 45.94
N ASP A 574 31.16 -16.64 46.56
CA ASP A 574 32.11 -15.75 45.90
C ASP A 574 32.97 -16.45 44.82
N ASP A 575 33.24 -17.72 45.00
CA ASP A 575 34.00 -18.55 44.03
C ASP A 575 33.17 -18.89 42.80
N LEU A 576 31.83 -18.93 42.91
CA LEU A 576 30.91 -19.15 41.83
C LEU A 576 30.53 -17.87 41.07
N ALA A 577 30.81 -16.72 41.70
CA ALA A 577 30.34 -15.42 41.23
C ALA A 577 31.07 -14.93 39.97
N HIS A 578 30.36 -14.70 38.91
CA HIS A 578 30.86 -14.06 37.69
C HIS A 578 30.97 -12.53 37.89
N ARG A 579 32.12 -11.96 37.43
CA ARG A 579 32.44 -10.52 37.45
C ARG A 579 33.10 -10.11 36.15
N PRO A 580 32.86 -8.86 35.61
CA PRO A 580 31.93 -7.85 36.14
C PRO A 580 30.48 -8.25 35.92
N VAL A 581 29.57 -7.84 36.80
CA VAL A 581 28.14 -8.04 36.67
C VAL A 581 27.60 -7.05 35.63
N LEU A 582 26.95 -7.55 34.58
CA LEU A 582 26.20 -6.71 33.66
C LEU A 582 24.86 -6.39 34.31
N THR A 583 24.59 -5.11 34.51
CA THR A 583 23.41 -4.57 35.18
C THR A 583 22.68 -3.58 34.27
N VAL A 584 21.44 -3.26 34.59
CA VAL A 584 20.68 -2.14 34.07
C VAL A 584 20.30 -1.17 35.15
N THR A 585 20.04 0.07 34.83
CA THR A 585 19.60 1.09 35.78
C THR A 585 18.10 1.36 35.63
N LEU A 586 17.52 2.02 36.64
CA LEU A 586 16.10 2.47 36.58
C LEU A 586 15.79 3.38 35.40
N ALA A 587 16.78 4.13 34.93
CA ALA A 587 16.64 5.10 33.84
C ALA A 587 16.82 4.48 32.45
N ASP A 588 17.39 3.27 32.36
CA ASP A 588 17.55 2.56 31.08
C ASP A 588 16.18 2.23 30.47
N ASP A 589 16.12 2.22 29.13
CA ASP A 589 14.95 1.75 28.38
C ASP A 589 14.93 0.22 28.28
N LEU A 590 13.75 -0.33 27.98
CA LEU A 590 13.59 -1.79 27.89
C LEU A 590 14.30 -2.38 26.66
N HIS A 591 14.58 -1.59 25.61
CA HIS A 591 15.38 -2.05 24.47
C HIS A 591 16.83 -2.33 24.89
N THR A 592 17.43 -1.41 25.64
CA THR A 592 18.77 -1.58 26.22
C THR A 592 18.82 -2.81 27.15
N ALA A 593 17.78 -3.00 27.98
CA ALA A 593 17.67 -4.16 28.84
C ALA A 593 17.56 -5.48 28.05
N LEU A 594 16.73 -5.51 27.00
CA LEU A 594 16.57 -6.68 26.12
C LEU A 594 17.87 -7.03 25.40
N LYS A 595 18.60 -6.03 24.94
CA LYS A 595 19.90 -6.21 24.31
C LYS A 595 20.89 -6.87 25.26
N ARG A 596 21.03 -6.40 26.50
CA ARG A 596 21.90 -6.98 27.55
C ARG A 596 21.48 -8.40 27.90
N LEU A 597 20.16 -8.66 28.09
CA LEU A 597 19.64 -10.02 28.35
C LEU A 597 19.98 -10.99 27.21
N THR A 598 19.97 -10.50 25.98
CA THR A 598 20.25 -11.31 24.78
C THR A 598 21.74 -11.58 24.60
N GLU A 599 22.59 -10.58 24.83
CA GLU A 599 24.06 -10.72 24.80
C GLU A 599 24.57 -11.75 25.80
N LEU A 600 23.99 -11.78 26.99
CA LEU A 600 24.34 -12.72 28.06
C LEU A 600 23.62 -14.08 27.89
N ASN A 601 22.62 -14.17 27.05
CA ASN A 601 21.73 -15.33 26.95
C ASN A 601 21.12 -15.76 28.29
N VAL A 602 20.68 -14.77 29.10
CA VAL A 602 20.00 -14.94 30.38
C VAL A 602 18.57 -14.46 30.31
N ASP A 603 17.73 -14.93 31.24
CA ASP A 603 16.32 -14.53 31.31
C ASP A 603 16.08 -13.45 32.38
N GLU A 604 17.10 -13.11 33.17
CA GLU A 604 17.04 -12.17 34.28
C GLU A 604 18.28 -11.29 34.30
N ILE A 605 18.14 -10.01 34.69
CA ILE A 605 19.25 -9.06 34.83
C ILE A 605 19.06 -8.18 36.07
N PRO A 606 20.14 -7.96 36.90
CA PRO A 606 20.06 -7.09 38.04
C PRO A 606 19.85 -5.62 37.67
N VAL A 607 18.99 -4.94 38.43
CA VAL A 607 18.73 -3.50 38.32
C VAL A 607 19.42 -2.80 39.50
N VAL A 608 20.29 -1.84 39.19
CA VAL A 608 21.08 -1.10 40.18
C VAL A 608 20.73 0.39 40.20
N ALA A 609 21.10 1.08 41.25
CA ALA A 609 20.95 2.52 41.33
C ALA A 609 21.84 3.21 40.28
N PRO A 610 21.37 4.33 39.63
CA PRO A 610 22.14 5.02 38.60
C PRO A 610 23.50 5.55 39.12
N ASP A 611 23.54 5.96 40.38
CA ASP A 611 24.70 6.62 41.00
C ASP A 611 25.62 5.62 41.73
N ASP A 612 25.18 4.39 42.00
CA ASP A 612 25.91 3.35 42.67
C ASP A 612 25.68 1.95 42.09
N PRO A 613 26.60 1.44 41.27
CA PRO A 613 26.50 0.10 40.66
C PRO A 613 26.48 -1.06 41.68
N GLY A 614 26.88 -0.84 42.92
CA GLY A 614 26.82 -1.84 44.00
C GLY A 614 25.44 -1.90 44.65
N GLN A 615 24.64 -0.83 44.56
CA GLN A 615 23.32 -0.78 45.18
C GLN A 615 22.27 -1.45 44.33
N LEU A 616 21.90 -2.68 44.69
CA LEU A 616 20.84 -3.44 44.05
C LEU A 616 19.47 -2.81 44.37
N VAL A 617 18.66 -2.56 43.34
CA VAL A 617 17.30 -1.98 43.44
C VAL A 617 16.24 -3.01 43.11
N GLY A 618 16.56 -3.98 42.26
CA GLY A 618 15.60 -5.00 41.84
C GLY A 618 16.15 -5.97 40.80
N LEU A 619 15.27 -6.73 40.21
CA LEU A 619 15.54 -7.67 39.14
C LEU A 619 14.56 -7.43 37.99
N LEU A 620 15.01 -7.52 36.75
CA LEU A 620 14.17 -7.46 35.56
C LEU A 620 14.20 -8.82 34.88
N HIS A 621 13.03 -9.44 34.75
CA HIS A 621 12.90 -10.69 34.02
C HIS A 621 12.43 -10.43 32.58
N ARG A 622 12.86 -11.28 31.67
CA ARG A 622 12.43 -11.24 30.24
C ARG A 622 10.90 -11.35 30.10
N ARG A 623 10.23 -12.09 30.98
CA ARG A 623 8.75 -12.26 30.91
C ARG A 623 7.99 -10.96 31.19
N GLU A 624 8.46 -10.14 32.16
CA GLU A 624 7.85 -8.83 32.47
C GLU A 624 8.05 -7.85 31.31
N LEU A 625 9.24 -7.86 30.69
CA LEU A 625 9.55 -7.06 29.52
C LEU A 625 8.60 -7.42 28.35
N VAL A 626 8.38 -8.71 28.08
CA VAL A 626 7.44 -9.17 27.04
C VAL A 626 6.01 -8.81 27.37
N ALA A 627 5.60 -8.94 28.65
CA ALA A 627 4.27 -8.57 29.09
C ALA A 627 4.00 -7.06 28.94
N ALA A 628 4.95 -6.21 29.34
CA ALA A 628 4.87 -4.76 29.16
C ALA A 628 4.78 -4.37 27.70
N TYR A 629 5.60 -4.97 26.84
CA TYR A 629 5.53 -4.79 25.39
C TYR A 629 4.15 -5.14 24.85
N THR A 630 3.61 -6.32 25.21
CA THR A 630 2.29 -6.77 24.71
C THR A 630 1.19 -5.82 25.15
N THR A 631 1.20 -5.40 26.42
CA THR A 631 0.22 -4.45 26.96
C THR A 631 0.26 -3.11 26.21
N GLN A 632 1.46 -2.59 25.93
CA GLN A 632 1.60 -1.32 25.21
C GLN A 632 1.16 -1.42 23.75
N ILE A 633 1.44 -2.54 23.08
CA ILE A 633 0.96 -2.79 21.72
C ILE A 633 -0.57 -2.89 21.68
N ASP A 634 -1.18 -3.56 22.65
CA ASP A 634 -2.64 -3.68 22.73
C ASP A 634 -3.29 -2.31 23.00
N ALA A 635 -2.66 -1.46 23.80
CA ALA A 635 -3.08 -0.09 24.02
C ALA A 635 -3.00 0.76 22.73
N LEU A 636 -1.93 0.61 21.93
CA LEU A 636 -1.77 1.28 20.64
C LEU A 636 -2.76 0.77 19.57
N ARG A 637 -3.21 -0.47 19.67
CA ARG A 637 -4.21 -1.08 18.78
C ARG A 637 -5.65 -0.73 19.15
N SER A 638 -5.90 -0.45 20.42
CA SER A 638 -7.22 -0.02 20.87
C SER A 638 -7.40 1.45 20.51
N PRO A 639 -8.33 1.84 19.62
CA PRO A 639 -8.59 3.25 19.37
C PRO A 639 -9.12 3.87 20.67
N ASP A 640 -8.37 4.79 21.24
CA ASP A 640 -8.84 5.61 22.34
C ASP A 640 -10.09 6.37 21.87
N PRO A 641 -11.28 6.14 22.47
CA PRO A 641 -12.49 6.86 22.08
C PRO A 641 -12.37 8.38 22.23
N ALA A 642 -11.39 8.88 22.98
CA ALA A 642 -11.17 10.30 23.22
C ALA A 642 -10.25 10.99 22.19
N SER A 643 -9.52 10.25 21.34
CA SER A 643 -8.60 10.81 20.33
C SER A 643 -9.25 11.02 18.94
N VAL A 644 -10.57 10.86 18.81
CA VAL A 644 -11.34 10.93 17.54
C VAL A 644 -12.35 12.09 17.60
N LEU A 645 -11.94 13.26 18.11
CA LEU A 645 -12.68 14.51 17.93
C LEU A 645 -11.81 15.52 17.20
#